data_d5a215666bdcc5e1dca57fefdeb70201
#
_entry.id   d5a215666bdcc5e1dca57fefdeb70201
#
_cell.length_a   1.000
_cell.length_b   1.000
_cell.length_c   1.000
_cell.angle_alpha   90.00
_cell.angle_beta   90.00
_cell.angle_gamma   90.00
#
_symmetry.space_group_name_H-M   'P 1'
#
loop_
_entity.id
_entity.type
_entity.pdbx_description
1 polymer ?
#
loop_
_entity_poly.entity_id
_entity_poly.type
_entity_poly.pdbx_seq_one_letter_code
_entity_poly.pdbx_strand_id
1 'polypeptide(L)'
;MKKGTYRYYGVLLGLPLESPIFTYRLEEDDHSPEELLGRVVLVPLGAGKTVSGVVWSYQGTVSPLPTGKAKSIRKVLSHPVIPGSVRKFWSWVASYYMCSLGDVLRAALPASFRPEGGQRYMLPDTVGGEEAEILRKELGRSYFSLKELRQLFPDDYADLFSSWSEEGSAVPYEKGIGGAGIPAHERGWGVSAQVHQPEMLEEVRKSLKRSTQVLEALDRLVSDPERFNLFFPTLAEVADYLRVSTYVIGRLREYGVIEEREREEVVSEGTLGKEPNANKVTPDFRDHQILLLHMPHSRADERVPIRHLYEQVTETGGQVLLLFPTLDRLREVEGEIRQVFGASYFPYHTGVSLSDRQRTYLAAWRKRPGLYVGLRSAVWLPLGSLSEVVVIDSEHRGYRQWEPAPRFTASDAVLVLAALSGAKSLIVSSTPSVECMAQVLRGKYALQTAVSTPSEGRVSLQTVSMRTAFDDNQVQARLLSDVMVGVIRETIAKREKVLLLYQRPGYARSIECQDCGEQLLCPRCHTACRLSADARTIECPLCGYKSLLPASCPHCDHPSLRAVGTGIERLQEAVSRYFAGVKVATVESDDRVPMADIMLCSDYDPPLRLLHQVSMVGVIQLDLLLTLPDHRAAERAYRMLTTCRDELRDGGRLIIQYFSKSPVIDAFLEDDYQTFIEHEMEERHQLLFPPFCRITDLVLEGKSQPLISRFADRVAGELSRLLPAVQILGPTPLPVSKRGASFGFRVTLLIPLDVARSPLRTFLQSTVAGWVKTSGITSLRYYYDVDP
;
A
#
# COMPACT_ATOMS: atom_id res chain seq x y z
N MET A 1 51.57 -4.95 -21.53
CA MET A 1 50.20 -4.81 -21.06
C MET A 1 49.43 -4.01 -22.12
N LYS A 2 48.50 -4.66 -22.86
CA LYS A 2 47.61 -3.97 -23.78
C LYS A 2 46.79 -2.99 -22.94
N LYS A 3 46.79 -1.69 -23.27
CA LYS A 3 45.85 -0.71 -22.69
C LYS A 3 44.45 -1.15 -23.12
N GLY A 4 43.70 -1.79 -22.23
CA GLY A 4 42.31 -2.13 -22.46
C GLY A 4 41.53 -0.82 -22.70
N THR A 5 40.72 -0.83 -23.71
CA THR A 5 39.77 0.26 -23.98
C THR A 5 38.66 0.17 -22.95
N TYR A 6 38.38 1.25 -22.21
CA TYR A 6 37.32 1.29 -21.19
C TYR A 6 36.13 2.08 -21.71
N ARG A 7 34.95 1.61 -21.37
CA ARG A 7 33.70 2.36 -21.50
C ARG A 7 33.21 2.83 -20.11
N TYR A 8 32.63 4.01 -20.03
CA TYR A 8 32.20 4.62 -18.79
C TYR A 8 30.67 4.68 -18.73
N TYR A 9 30.14 4.34 -17.57
CA TYR A 9 28.69 4.25 -17.32
C TYR A 9 28.33 4.97 -16.05
N GLY A 10 27.21 5.70 -16.08
CA GLY A 10 26.51 6.17 -14.88
C GLY A 10 25.70 5.03 -14.30
N VAL A 11 25.98 4.63 -13.07
CA VAL A 11 25.27 3.57 -12.35
C VAL A 11 24.49 4.19 -11.22
N LEU A 12 23.16 3.97 -11.24
CA LEU A 12 22.24 4.38 -10.20
C LEU A 12 22.36 3.43 -9.00
N LEU A 13 22.62 3.98 -7.82
CA LEU A 13 22.69 3.24 -6.55
C LEU A 13 21.50 3.54 -5.65
N GLY A 14 21.08 2.57 -4.83
CA GLY A 14 20.00 2.71 -3.86
C GLY A 14 20.38 3.56 -2.63
N LEU A 15 20.92 4.74 -2.85
CA LEU A 15 21.34 5.68 -1.80
C LEU A 15 20.40 6.90 -1.77
N PRO A 16 19.99 7.38 -0.58
CA PRO A 16 19.11 8.54 -0.45
C PRO A 16 19.90 9.85 -0.62
N LEU A 17 20.58 9.98 -1.76
CA LEU A 17 21.41 11.13 -2.13
C LEU A 17 20.71 11.95 -3.20
N GLU A 18 21.01 13.22 -3.25
CA GLU A 18 20.50 14.14 -4.29
C GLU A 18 20.95 13.68 -5.70
N SER A 19 22.17 13.18 -5.82
CA SER A 19 22.71 12.60 -7.05
C SER A 19 23.22 11.17 -6.80
N PRO A 20 22.35 10.13 -6.90
CA PRO A 20 22.71 8.75 -6.60
C PRO A 20 23.33 8.01 -7.79
N ILE A 21 23.68 8.71 -8.88
CA ILE A 21 24.31 8.15 -10.08
C ILE A 21 25.82 8.38 -9.99
N PHE A 22 26.57 7.28 -10.00
CA PHE A 22 28.03 7.30 -9.89
C PHE A 22 28.69 6.74 -11.15
N THR A 23 29.84 7.29 -11.54
CA THR A 23 30.58 6.85 -12.70
C THR A 23 31.43 5.63 -12.39
N TYR A 24 31.25 4.57 -13.19
CA TYR A 24 32.04 3.35 -13.18
C TYR A 24 32.56 3.06 -14.57
N ARG A 25 33.62 2.26 -14.68
CA ARG A 25 34.17 1.80 -15.94
C ARG A 25 33.97 0.29 -16.13
N LEU A 26 33.84 -0.11 -17.37
CA LEU A 26 33.84 -1.53 -17.78
C LEU A 26 34.90 -1.70 -18.90
N GLU A 27 35.66 -2.78 -18.89
CA GLU A 27 36.49 -3.14 -20.05
C GLU A 27 35.59 -3.39 -21.25
N GLU A 28 36.08 -3.06 -22.44
CA GLU A 28 35.35 -3.29 -23.68
C GLU A 28 35.08 -4.78 -23.82
N ASP A 29 33.83 -5.18 -23.81
CA ASP A 29 33.36 -6.54 -23.93
C ASP A 29 32.40 -6.64 -25.14
N ASP A 30 31.83 -7.82 -25.37
CA ASP A 30 30.91 -8.10 -26.50
C ASP A 30 29.54 -7.39 -26.40
N HIS A 31 29.26 -6.71 -25.28
CA HIS A 31 27.97 -6.01 -25.11
C HIS A 31 28.01 -4.61 -25.72
N SER A 32 27.00 -4.27 -26.51
CA SER A 32 26.78 -2.89 -26.92
C SER A 32 26.39 -2.00 -25.73
N PRO A 33 26.69 -0.68 -25.77
CA PRO A 33 26.26 0.22 -24.69
C PRO A 33 24.75 0.21 -24.42
N GLU A 34 23.93 0.04 -25.46
CA GLU A 34 22.48 -0.01 -25.41
C GLU A 34 21.98 -1.26 -24.64
N GLU A 35 22.63 -2.40 -24.81
CA GLU A 35 22.30 -3.65 -24.15
C GLU A 35 22.57 -3.61 -22.65
N LEU A 36 23.49 -2.78 -22.20
CA LEU A 36 23.82 -2.61 -20.80
C LEU A 36 22.86 -1.66 -20.07
N LEU A 37 22.19 -0.77 -20.79
CA LEU A 37 21.24 0.17 -20.18
C LEU A 37 20.06 -0.54 -19.52
N GLY A 38 19.89 -0.28 -18.22
CA GLY A 38 18.84 -0.92 -17.41
C GLY A 38 19.30 -2.25 -16.76
N ARG A 39 20.47 -2.78 -17.08
CA ARG A 39 20.99 -3.98 -16.40
C ARG A 39 21.37 -3.69 -14.96
N VAL A 40 21.15 -4.67 -14.11
CA VAL A 40 21.65 -4.64 -12.74
C VAL A 40 23.11 -5.04 -12.73
N VAL A 41 23.92 -4.30 -12.01
CA VAL A 41 25.38 -4.51 -11.90
C VAL A 41 25.83 -4.51 -10.45
N LEU A 42 26.92 -5.21 -10.18
CA LEU A 42 27.62 -5.15 -8.90
C LEU A 42 28.81 -4.21 -8.99
N VAL A 43 28.83 -3.23 -8.10
CA VAL A 43 29.86 -2.19 -8.09
C VAL A 43 30.47 -1.98 -6.70
N PRO A 44 31.76 -1.61 -6.61
CA PRO A 44 32.40 -1.31 -5.34
C PRO A 44 31.98 0.08 -4.84
N LEU A 45 31.54 0.17 -3.57
CA LEU A 45 31.22 1.42 -2.88
C LEU A 45 32.13 1.59 -1.65
N GLY A 46 32.89 2.70 -1.58
CA GLY A 46 33.85 2.93 -0.50
C GLY A 46 34.99 1.91 -0.48
N ALA A 47 35.48 1.58 0.71
CA ALA A 47 36.54 0.58 0.93
C ALA A 47 35.89 -0.79 1.21
N GLY A 48 35.91 -1.70 0.24
CA GLY A 48 35.55 -3.12 0.43
C GLY A 48 34.06 -3.50 0.38
N LYS A 49 33.14 -2.54 0.27
CA LYS A 49 31.70 -2.83 0.16
C LYS A 49 31.29 -2.98 -1.32
N THR A 50 30.58 -4.06 -1.64
CA THR A 50 29.95 -4.25 -2.96
C THR A 50 28.44 -4.00 -2.82
N VAL A 51 27.90 -3.21 -3.73
CA VAL A 51 26.46 -2.90 -3.79
C VAL A 51 25.93 -3.15 -5.19
N SER A 52 24.63 -3.42 -5.27
CA SER A 52 23.93 -3.49 -6.54
C SER A 52 23.54 -2.09 -7.02
N GLY A 53 23.59 -1.89 -8.32
CA GLY A 53 23.09 -0.70 -8.99
C GLY A 53 22.50 -1.03 -10.33
N VAL A 54 21.88 -0.05 -10.98
CA VAL A 54 21.34 -0.18 -12.34
C VAL A 54 22.13 0.72 -13.27
N VAL A 55 22.58 0.19 -14.41
CA VAL A 55 23.22 0.99 -15.46
C VAL A 55 22.19 1.98 -16.00
N TRP A 56 22.44 3.27 -15.73
CA TRP A 56 21.49 4.33 -16.00
C TRP A 56 21.77 5.10 -17.28
N SER A 57 23.05 5.38 -17.53
CA SER A 57 23.49 6.14 -18.71
C SER A 57 24.85 5.66 -19.22
N TYR A 58 25.05 5.76 -20.53
CA TYR A 58 26.37 5.63 -21.15
C TYR A 58 27.05 7.00 -21.20
N GLN A 59 28.32 7.06 -20.80
CA GLN A 59 29.10 8.31 -20.67
C GLN A 59 30.25 8.41 -21.66
N GLY A 60 30.39 7.43 -22.56
CA GLY A 60 31.40 7.43 -23.60
C GLY A 60 32.64 6.59 -23.25
N THR A 61 33.71 6.76 -24.08
CA THR A 61 35.00 6.08 -23.93
C THR A 61 36.04 6.94 -23.20
N VAL A 62 35.74 8.22 -22.97
CA VAL A 62 36.59 9.14 -22.20
C VAL A 62 36.05 9.28 -20.79
N SER A 63 36.93 9.14 -19.79
CA SER A 63 36.53 9.25 -18.39
C SER A 63 36.03 10.63 -18.06
N PRO A 64 34.81 10.79 -17.54
CA PRO A 64 34.32 12.07 -17.02
C PRO A 64 34.94 12.46 -15.66
N LEU A 65 35.70 11.52 -15.05
CA LEU A 65 36.42 11.73 -13.79
C LEU A 65 37.91 11.83 -14.01
N PRO A 66 38.68 12.46 -13.11
CA PRO A 66 40.16 12.45 -13.15
C PRO A 66 40.69 11.04 -13.26
N THR A 67 41.83 10.89 -13.96
CA THR A 67 42.49 9.63 -14.25
C THR A 67 42.63 8.75 -12.99
N GLY A 68 42.16 7.49 -13.08
CA GLY A 68 42.25 6.51 -12.01
C GLY A 68 41.14 6.57 -10.92
N LYS A 69 40.26 7.57 -10.92
CA LYS A 69 39.17 7.66 -9.91
C LYS A 69 37.96 6.79 -10.21
N ALA A 70 37.69 6.45 -11.48
CA ALA A 70 36.57 5.57 -11.83
C ALA A 70 36.89 4.12 -11.45
N LYS A 71 36.04 3.52 -10.58
CA LYS A 71 36.19 2.11 -10.22
C LYS A 71 35.57 1.22 -11.31
N SER A 72 36.00 -0.02 -11.39
CA SER A 72 35.45 -0.98 -12.36
C SER A 72 34.18 -1.60 -11.86
N ILE A 73 33.22 -1.84 -12.78
CA ILE A 73 32.07 -2.71 -12.55
C ILE A 73 32.62 -4.12 -12.28
N ARG A 74 32.23 -4.74 -11.18
CA ARG A 74 32.67 -6.08 -10.79
C ARG A 74 32.00 -7.19 -11.59
N LYS A 75 30.67 -7.02 -11.81
CA LYS A 75 29.85 -8.01 -12.51
C LYS A 75 28.64 -7.35 -13.15
N VAL A 76 28.36 -7.73 -14.37
CA VAL A 76 27.10 -7.45 -15.07
C VAL A 76 26.19 -8.64 -14.89
N LEU A 77 24.97 -8.41 -14.39
CA LEU A 77 24.04 -9.50 -14.15
C LEU A 77 23.21 -9.77 -15.41
N SER A 78 22.91 -11.03 -15.67
CA SER A 78 22.12 -11.43 -16.84
C SER A 78 20.66 -10.93 -16.74
N HIS A 79 20.16 -10.76 -15.53
CA HIS A 79 18.78 -10.34 -15.25
C HIS A 79 18.67 -9.71 -13.85
N PRO A 80 17.64 -8.85 -13.57
CA PRO A 80 16.72 -8.29 -14.57
C PRO A 80 17.33 -7.16 -15.39
N VAL A 81 16.67 -6.84 -16.51
CA VAL A 81 16.93 -5.61 -17.27
C VAL A 81 15.72 -4.70 -17.14
N ILE A 82 15.90 -3.49 -16.63
CA ILE A 82 14.81 -2.53 -16.41
C ILE A 82 14.46 -1.84 -17.73
N PRO A 83 13.22 -1.98 -18.25
CA PRO A 83 12.81 -1.38 -19.52
C PRO A 83 12.96 0.13 -19.55
N GLY A 84 13.12 0.70 -20.74
CA GLY A 84 13.28 2.14 -20.93
C GLY A 84 12.09 2.97 -20.42
N SER A 85 10.84 2.52 -20.68
CA SER A 85 9.62 3.14 -20.13
C SER A 85 9.62 3.14 -18.61
N VAL A 86 10.02 2.03 -17.97
CA VAL A 86 10.08 1.90 -16.51
C VAL A 86 11.17 2.81 -15.92
N ARG A 87 12.34 2.95 -16.59
CA ARG A 87 13.38 3.90 -16.16
C ARG A 87 12.91 5.35 -16.24
N LYS A 88 12.20 5.71 -17.30
CA LYS A 88 11.55 7.03 -17.43
C LYS A 88 10.52 7.25 -16.31
N PHE A 89 9.73 6.22 -16.03
CA PHE A 89 8.76 6.24 -14.93
C PHE A 89 9.45 6.46 -13.57
N TRP A 90 10.54 5.75 -13.26
CA TRP A 90 11.30 5.98 -12.01
C TRP A 90 11.82 7.41 -11.89
N SER A 91 12.34 7.98 -13.01
CA SER A 91 12.77 9.37 -13.04
C SER A 91 11.61 10.33 -12.79
N TRP A 92 10.44 10.03 -13.37
CA TRP A 92 9.23 10.83 -13.15
C TRP A 92 8.79 10.76 -11.68
N VAL A 93 8.74 9.59 -11.06
CA VAL A 93 8.40 9.43 -9.64
C VAL A 93 9.34 10.23 -8.75
N ALA A 94 10.65 10.10 -8.94
CA ALA A 94 11.63 10.85 -8.17
C ALA A 94 11.42 12.37 -8.32
N SER A 95 11.17 12.80 -9.54
CA SER A 95 10.92 14.19 -9.87
C SER A 95 9.59 14.70 -9.30
N TYR A 96 8.51 13.98 -9.51
CA TYR A 96 7.17 14.41 -9.12
C TYR A 96 7.00 14.45 -7.60
N TYR A 97 7.39 13.36 -6.93
CA TYR A 97 7.25 13.22 -5.48
C TYR A 97 8.44 13.76 -4.68
N MET A 98 9.34 14.49 -5.34
CA MET A 98 10.46 15.22 -4.72
C MET A 98 11.35 14.34 -3.81
N CYS A 99 11.59 13.09 -4.23
CA CYS A 99 12.46 12.15 -3.53
C CYS A 99 13.72 11.82 -4.33
N SER A 100 14.68 11.11 -3.71
CA SER A 100 15.86 10.63 -4.40
C SER A 100 15.52 9.50 -5.38
N LEU A 101 16.16 9.51 -6.55
CA LEU A 101 16.06 8.36 -7.48
C LEU A 101 16.60 7.08 -6.86
N GLY A 102 17.53 7.17 -5.90
CA GLY A 102 18.00 6.03 -5.10
C GLY A 102 16.92 5.46 -4.17
N ASP A 103 16.00 6.29 -3.66
CA ASP A 103 14.84 5.81 -2.90
C ASP A 103 13.88 5.02 -3.80
N VAL A 104 13.66 5.53 -5.03
CA VAL A 104 12.85 4.83 -6.04
C VAL A 104 13.46 3.47 -6.38
N LEU A 105 14.78 3.41 -6.62
CA LEU A 105 15.47 2.13 -6.86
C LEU A 105 15.26 1.14 -5.71
N ARG A 106 15.33 1.60 -4.46
CA ARG A 106 15.11 0.74 -3.29
C ARG A 106 13.69 0.21 -3.20
N ALA A 107 12.70 1.00 -3.59
CA ALA A 107 11.31 0.59 -3.62
C ALA A 107 11.01 -0.37 -4.79
N ALA A 108 11.61 -0.11 -5.95
CA ALA A 108 11.29 -0.79 -7.20
C ALA A 108 12.05 -2.10 -7.43
N LEU A 109 13.31 -2.19 -6.96
CA LEU A 109 14.11 -3.39 -7.14
C LEU A 109 13.99 -4.28 -5.89
N PRO A 110 13.43 -5.50 -5.99
CA PRO A 110 13.29 -6.41 -4.86
C PRO A 110 14.63 -6.71 -4.17
N ALA A 111 14.58 -6.97 -2.86
CA ALA A 111 15.79 -7.25 -2.06
C ALA A 111 16.59 -8.45 -2.58
N SER A 112 15.93 -9.43 -3.20
CA SER A 112 16.56 -10.58 -3.84
C SER A 112 17.47 -10.22 -5.02
N PHE A 113 17.23 -9.08 -5.67
CA PHE A 113 18.06 -8.54 -6.76
C PHE A 113 18.99 -7.41 -6.29
N ARG A 114 19.05 -7.17 -4.97
CA ARG A 114 19.95 -6.20 -4.34
C ARG A 114 20.87 -6.92 -3.35
N PRO A 115 21.92 -7.61 -3.79
CA PRO A 115 22.88 -8.19 -2.87
C PRO A 115 23.58 -7.06 -2.09
N GLU A 116 23.10 -6.82 -0.88
CA GLU A 116 23.68 -5.89 0.10
C GLU A 116 24.35 -6.68 1.21
N GLY A 117 25.52 -6.32 1.57
CA GLY A 117 26.20 -6.87 2.75
C GLY A 117 27.68 -7.14 2.54
N GLY A 118 28.37 -7.40 3.64
CA GLY A 118 29.78 -7.78 3.62
C GLY A 118 30.00 -8.98 2.70
N GLN A 119 31.17 -9.03 2.11
CA GLN A 119 31.56 -10.10 1.21
C GLN A 119 31.33 -11.44 1.93
N ARG A 120 30.55 -12.31 1.31
CA ARG A 120 30.35 -13.68 1.76
C ARG A 120 31.12 -14.62 0.83
N TYR A 121 31.46 -15.76 1.37
CA TYR A 121 32.21 -16.78 0.66
C TYR A 121 31.42 -18.08 0.75
N MET A 122 31.40 -18.83 -0.32
CA MET A 122 30.89 -20.20 -0.36
C MET A 122 32.04 -21.15 -0.19
N LEU A 123 31.88 -22.13 0.69
CA LEU A 123 32.76 -23.26 0.81
C LEU A 123 32.04 -24.48 0.23
N PRO A 124 32.38 -24.93 -0.99
CA PRO A 124 31.76 -26.10 -1.63
C PRO A 124 31.77 -27.33 -0.72
N ASP A 125 30.79 -28.20 -0.84
CA ASP A 125 30.72 -29.44 -0.03
C ASP A 125 31.88 -30.41 -0.32
N THR A 126 32.58 -30.24 -1.43
CA THR A 126 33.79 -30.98 -1.81
C THR A 126 35.01 -30.63 -0.98
N VAL A 127 35.00 -29.50 -0.27
CA VAL A 127 36.10 -29.09 0.62
C VAL A 127 35.99 -29.85 1.93
N GLY A 128 36.94 -30.75 2.18
CA GLY A 128 37.07 -31.50 3.43
C GLY A 128 37.84 -30.72 4.49
N GLY A 129 37.88 -31.26 5.70
CA GLY A 129 38.61 -30.72 6.87
C GLY A 129 37.65 -30.47 8.05
N GLU A 130 38.21 -30.61 9.27
CA GLU A 130 37.43 -30.52 10.49
C GLU A 130 36.77 -29.12 10.62
N GLU A 131 37.51 -28.06 10.29
CA GLU A 131 37.03 -26.66 10.34
C GLU A 131 35.92 -26.37 9.34
N ALA A 132 36.01 -26.98 8.14
CA ALA A 132 34.96 -26.85 7.12
C ALA A 132 33.65 -27.54 7.53
N GLU A 133 33.77 -28.69 8.20
CA GLU A 133 32.59 -29.40 8.76
C GLU A 133 31.97 -28.65 9.94
N ILE A 134 32.79 -28.12 10.84
CA ILE A 134 32.34 -27.28 11.95
C ILE A 134 31.62 -26.06 11.41
N LEU A 135 32.17 -25.36 10.42
CA LEU A 135 31.58 -24.19 9.80
C LEU A 135 30.20 -24.49 9.22
N ARG A 136 30.06 -25.59 8.46
CA ARG A 136 28.79 -26.00 7.86
C ARG A 136 27.76 -26.42 8.92
N LYS A 137 28.18 -27.13 9.95
CA LYS A 137 27.32 -27.59 11.05
C LYS A 137 26.77 -26.42 11.86
N GLU A 138 27.64 -25.49 12.27
CA GLU A 138 27.24 -24.36 13.11
C GLU A 138 26.39 -23.32 12.35
N LEU A 139 26.69 -23.09 11.06
CA LEU A 139 25.93 -22.16 10.24
C LEU A 139 24.69 -22.79 9.57
N GLY A 140 24.59 -24.11 9.50
CA GLY A 140 23.52 -24.82 8.79
C GLY A 140 23.45 -24.49 7.30
N ARG A 141 24.60 -24.08 6.69
CA ARG A 141 24.70 -23.63 5.29
C ARG A 141 26.14 -23.62 4.80
N SER A 142 26.31 -23.68 3.49
CA SER A 142 27.64 -23.73 2.83
C SER A 142 28.24 -22.35 2.53
N TYR A 143 27.69 -21.26 3.06
CA TYR A 143 28.22 -19.89 2.85
C TYR A 143 28.39 -19.15 4.16
N PHE A 144 29.44 -18.31 4.24
CA PHE A 144 29.83 -17.59 5.45
C PHE A 144 30.34 -16.18 5.14
N SER A 145 30.38 -15.30 6.12
CA SER A 145 31.09 -14.03 6.09
C SER A 145 32.35 -14.12 6.95
N LEU A 146 33.34 -13.26 6.70
CA LEU A 146 34.55 -13.18 7.53
C LEU A 146 34.23 -12.89 9.00
N LYS A 147 33.13 -12.21 9.28
CA LYS A 147 32.67 -11.96 10.65
C LYS A 147 32.21 -13.23 11.34
N GLU A 148 31.46 -14.08 10.65
CA GLU A 148 31.00 -15.38 11.17
C GLU A 148 32.17 -16.35 11.32
N LEU A 149 33.09 -16.37 10.36
CA LEU A 149 34.28 -17.17 10.44
C LEU A 149 35.14 -16.77 11.67
N ARG A 150 35.32 -15.47 11.91
CA ARG A 150 36.03 -14.95 13.09
C ARG A 150 35.31 -15.26 14.41
N GLN A 151 33.97 -15.37 14.40
CA GLN A 151 33.23 -15.75 15.60
C GLN A 151 33.42 -17.22 15.96
N LEU A 152 33.52 -18.11 14.95
CA LEU A 152 33.72 -19.54 15.15
C LEU A 152 35.19 -19.90 15.43
N PHE A 153 36.13 -19.21 14.76
CA PHE A 153 37.59 -19.45 14.85
C PHE A 153 38.30 -18.13 15.17
N PRO A 154 38.24 -17.63 16.41
CA PRO A 154 38.77 -16.30 16.74
C PRO A 154 40.26 -16.10 16.44
N ASP A 155 41.08 -17.15 16.65
CA ASP A 155 42.53 -17.11 16.54
C ASP A 155 43.03 -17.49 15.12
N ASP A 156 42.32 -18.41 14.45
CA ASP A 156 42.81 -19.03 13.19
C ASP A 156 42.07 -18.56 11.94
N TYR A 157 41.03 -17.68 12.07
CA TYR A 157 40.15 -17.29 10.95
C TYR A 157 40.89 -16.71 9.75
N ALA A 158 42.00 -16.00 9.98
CA ALA A 158 42.75 -15.34 8.90
C ALA A 158 43.55 -16.34 8.08
N ASP A 159 44.18 -17.29 8.74
CA ASP A 159 44.97 -18.34 8.11
C ASP A 159 44.07 -19.35 7.38
N LEU A 160 42.96 -19.74 8.00
CA LEU A 160 41.95 -20.59 7.37
C LEU A 160 41.40 -19.93 6.11
N PHE A 161 41.04 -18.64 6.20
CA PHE A 161 40.52 -17.92 5.04
C PHE A 161 41.54 -17.76 3.92
N SER A 162 42.81 -17.49 4.27
CA SER A 162 43.90 -17.41 3.31
C SER A 162 44.15 -18.76 2.60
N SER A 163 44.22 -19.86 3.35
CA SER A 163 44.36 -21.20 2.80
C SER A 163 43.23 -21.55 1.82
N TRP A 164 41.99 -21.39 2.25
CA TRP A 164 40.84 -21.67 1.38
C TRP A 164 40.75 -20.75 0.17
N SER A 165 41.24 -19.51 0.27
CA SER A 165 41.23 -18.57 -0.85
C SER A 165 42.35 -18.86 -1.86
N GLU A 166 43.55 -19.25 -1.40
CA GLU A 166 44.69 -19.64 -2.23
C GLU A 166 44.43 -20.96 -2.97
N GLU A 167 43.78 -21.90 -2.33
CA GLU A 167 43.31 -23.16 -2.92
C GLU A 167 42.12 -23.01 -3.88
N GLY A 168 41.52 -21.79 -3.96
CA GLY A 168 40.32 -21.52 -4.72
C GLY A 168 39.06 -22.15 -4.14
N SER A 169 39.15 -22.63 -2.90
CA SER A 169 38.07 -23.32 -2.18
C SER A 169 37.07 -22.33 -1.57
N ALA A 170 37.49 -21.15 -1.10
CA ALA A 170 36.61 -20.08 -0.67
C ALA A 170 36.25 -19.17 -1.85
N VAL A 171 35.14 -19.47 -2.51
CA VAL A 171 34.66 -18.71 -3.66
C VAL A 171 33.77 -17.57 -3.18
N PRO A 172 33.90 -16.31 -3.68
CA PRO A 172 32.98 -15.26 -3.35
C PRO A 172 31.51 -15.68 -3.56
N TYR A 173 30.74 -15.70 -2.50
CA TYR A 173 29.33 -16.08 -2.53
C TYR A 173 28.46 -14.84 -2.74
N GLU A 174 27.86 -14.76 -3.89
CA GLU A 174 26.91 -13.73 -4.25
C GLU A 174 25.50 -14.27 -4.00
N LYS A 175 24.94 -13.93 -2.82
CA LYS A 175 23.57 -14.35 -2.50
C LYS A 175 22.58 -13.81 -3.53
N GLY A 176 22.02 -14.69 -4.32
CA GLY A 176 20.71 -14.48 -4.96
C GLY A 176 20.71 -14.16 -6.44
N ILE A 177 21.84 -14.12 -7.19
CA ILE A 177 21.74 -13.73 -8.61
C ILE A 177 22.50 -14.62 -9.57
N GLY A 178 23.45 -15.41 -9.10
CA GLY A 178 24.27 -16.23 -9.99
C GLY A 178 24.07 -17.74 -9.86
N GLY A 179 23.40 -18.18 -8.83
CA GLY A 179 23.25 -19.60 -8.50
C GLY A 179 21.84 -20.03 -8.14
N ALA A 180 20.97 -19.09 -7.84
CA ALA A 180 19.55 -19.37 -7.94
C ALA A 180 19.16 -19.17 -9.41
N GLY A 181 19.61 -20.08 -10.26
CA GLY A 181 18.72 -20.48 -11.31
C GLY A 181 17.35 -20.62 -10.64
N ILE A 182 16.30 -20.12 -11.22
CA ILE A 182 14.94 -20.56 -10.91
C ILE A 182 15.13 -22.05 -10.73
N PRO A 183 14.87 -22.64 -9.54
CA PRO A 183 15.12 -24.08 -9.39
C PRO A 183 14.38 -24.72 -10.55
N ALA A 184 15.05 -25.53 -11.33
CA ALA A 184 14.42 -26.25 -12.45
C ALA A 184 13.24 -27.08 -11.93
N HIS A 185 13.21 -27.28 -10.63
CA HIS A 185 12.16 -27.96 -9.88
C HIS A 185 11.72 -27.08 -8.72
N GLU A 186 10.44 -26.81 -8.66
CA GLU A 186 9.80 -26.17 -7.50
C GLU A 186 9.62 -27.22 -6.41
N ARG A 187 10.19 -26.97 -5.22
CA ARG A 187 9.93 -27.79 -4.04
C ARG A 187 8.72 -27.25 -3.30
N GLY A 188 7.80 -28.13 -3.00
CA GLY A 188 6.58 -27.82 -2.28
C GLY A 188 5.98 -29.09 -1.68
N TRP A 189 4.73 -29.01 -1.31
CA TRP A 189 4.02 -30.05 -0.56
C TRP A 189 2.82 -30.54 -1.35
N GLY A 190 2.61 -31.84 -1.36
CA GLY A 190 1.48 -32.48 -1.98
C GLY A 190 1.03 -33.73 -1.21
N VAL A 191 -0.08 -34.30 -1.62
CA VAL A 191 -0.58 -35.54 -1.05
C VAL A 191 0.22 -36.70 -1.64
N SER A 192 0.75 -37.58 -0.79
CA SER A 192 1.57 -38.71 -1.23
C SER A 192 0.76 -39.69 -2.12
N ALA A 193 1.37 -40.09 -3.22
CA ALA A 193 0.77 -41.11 -4.09
C ALA A 193 0.52 -42.45 -3.38
N GLN A 194 1.25 -42.73 -2.32
CA GLN A 194 1.11 -43.97 -1.51
C GLN A 194 -0.23 -44.01 -0.76
N VAL A 195 -0.88 -42.87 -0.51
CA VAL A 195 -2.20 -42.79 0.15
C VAL A 195 -3.31 -43.43 -0.70
N HIS A 196 -3.06 -43.68 -1.99
CA HIS A 196 -3.98 -44.44 -2.88
C HIS A 196 -4.01 -45.96 -2.62
N GLN A 197 -3.02 -46.48 -1.91
CA GLN A 197 -2.98 -47.91 -1.60
C GLN A 197 -3.90 -48.18 -0.41
N PRO A 198 -4.94 -49.04 -0.56
CA PRO A 198 -5.91 -49.30 0.48
C PRO A 198 -5.31 -49.80 1.79
N GLU A 199 -4.24 -50.57 1.70
CA GLU A 199 -3.53 -51.16 2.85
C GLU A 199 -2.86 -50.06 3.69
N MET A 200 -2.18 -49.11 3.05
CA MET A 200 -1.52 -48.01 3.74
C MET A 200 -2.53 -47.01 4.36
N LEU A 201 -3.62 -46.75 3.65
CA LEU A 201 -4.69 -45.89 4.17
C LEU A 201 -5.33 -46.50 5.44
N GLU A 202 -5.51 -47.79 5.47
CA GLU A 202 -6.04 -48.51 6.66
C GLU A 202 -5.05 -48.48 7.83
N GLU A 203 -3.76 -48.62 7.56
CA GLU A 203 -2.70 -48.51 8.57
C GLU A 203 -2.61 -47.12 9.18
N VAL A 204 -2.66 -46.07 8.35
CA VAL A 204 -2.69 -44.67 8.78
C VAL A 204 -3.96 -44.41 9.60
N ARG A 205 -5.13 -44.87 9.17
CA ARG A 205 -6.39 -44.76 9.92
C ARG A 205 -6.33 -45.45 11.27
N LYS A 206 -5.74 -46.64 11.33
CA LYS A 206 -5.54 -47.36 12.60
C LYS A 206 -4.65 -46.62 13.57
N SER A 207 -3.58 -46.02 13.05
CA SER A 207 -2.63 -45.26 13.84
C SER A 207 -3.20 -43.91 14.35
N LEU A 208 -4.15 -43.34 13.62
CA LEU A 208 -4.79 -42.05 13.93
C LEU A 208 -6.10 -42.16 14.74
N LYS A 209 -6.52 -43.34 15.14
CA LYS A 209 -7.80 -43.62 15.84
C LYS A 209 -8.11 -42.73 17.04
N ARG A 210 -7.11 -42.13 17.68
CA ARG A 210 -7.25 -41.24 18.86
C ARG A 210 -7.27 -39.75 18.51
N SER A 211 -7.20 -39.36 17.22
CA SER A 211 -7.13 -37.96 16.79
C SER A 211 -8.19 -37.62 15.73
N THR A 212 -9.39 -37.31 16.18
CA THR A 212 -10.56 -37.04 15.35
C THR A 212 -10.31 -35.99 14.27
N GLN A 213 -9.63 -34.90 14.64
CA GLN A 213 -9.34 -33.82 13.70
C GLN A 213 -8.37 -34.23 12.57
N VAL A 214 -7.40 -35.09 12.85
CA VAL A 214 -6.45 -35.59 11.85
C VAL A 214 -7.12 -36.59 10.92
N LEU A 215 -8.01 -37.44 11.45
CA LEU A 215 -8.82 -38.35 10.66
C LEU A 215 -9.79 -37.62 9.71
N GLU A 216 -10.48 -36.57 10.20
CA GLU A 216 -11.35 -35.77 9.35
C GLU A 216 -10.58 -35.06 8.23
N ALA A 217 -9.35 -34.58 8.51
CA ALA A 217 -8.48 -33.98 7.50
C ALA A 217 -8.03 -35.02 6.46
N LEU A 218 -7.68 -36.22 6.90
CA LEU A 218 -7.34 -37.34 6.03
C LEU A 218 -8.51 -37.74 5.13
N ASP A 219 -9.71 -37.88 5.69
CA ASP A 219 -10.90 -38.24 4.93
C ASP A 219 -11.29 -37.17 3.91
N ARG A 220 -11.12 -35.90 4.23
CA ARG A 220 -11.27 -34.78 3.26
C ARG A 220 -10.25 -34.84 2.13
N LEU A 221 -9.02 -35.25 2.40
CA LEU A 221 -8.00 -35.41 1.37
C LEU A 221 -8.30 -36.56 0.44
N VAL A 222 -8.75 -37.72 0.97
CA VAL A 222 -8.97 -38.95 0.22
C VAL A 222 -10.29 -38.95 -0.56
N SER A 223 -11.29 -38.17 -0.12
CA SER A 223 -12.62 -38.14 -0.75
C SER A 223 -12.65 -37.42 -2.12
N ASP A 224 -11.62 -36.68 -2.49
CA ASP A 224 -11.56 -35.94 -3.75
C ASP A 224 -10.27 -36.24 -4.54
N PRO A 225 -10.35 -37.10 -5.58
CA PRO A 225 -9.19 -37.50 -6.38
C PRO A 225 -8.45 -36.34 -7.05
N GLU A 226 -9.12 -35.20 -7.37
CA GLU A 226 -8.47 -34.03 -7.98
C GLU A 226 -7.49 -33.37 -7.03
N ARG A 227 -7.67 -33.51 -5.73
CA ARG A 227 -6.79 -32.96 -4.69
C ARG A 227 -5.38 -33.55 -4.67
N PHE A 228 -5.20 -34.74 -5.23
CA PHE A 228 -3.88 -35.38 -5.30
C PHE A 228 -2.92 -34.68 -6.25
N ASN A 229 -3.42 -33.93 -7.21
CA ASN A 229 -2.62 -33.16 -8.14
C ASN A 229 -2.28 -31.74 -7.62
N LEU A 230 -2.80 -31.40 -6.45
CA LEU A 230 -2.52 -30.09 -5.85
C LEU A 230 -1.08 -30.03 -5.34
N PHE A 231 -0.48 -28.89 -5.58
CA PHE A 231 0.86 -28.56 -5.15
C PHE A 231 0.82 -27.27 -4.33
N PHE A 232 1.37 -27.30 -3.15
CA PHE A 232 1.38 -26.19 -2.23
C PHE A 232 2.83 -25.79 -1.92
N PRO A 233 3.22 -24.52 -2.12
CA PRO A 233 4.57 -24.03 -1.81
C PRO A 233 4.95 -24.19 -0.34
N THR A 234 4.00 -24.11 0.58
CA THR A 234 4.24 -24.20 2.03
C THR A 234 3.24 -25.09 2.75
N LEU A 235 3.65 -25.68 3.88
CA LEU A 235 2.75 -26.42 4.77
C LEU A 235 1.61 -25.56 5.35
N ALA A 236 1.85 -24.24 5.47
CA ALA A 236 0.82 -23.32 5.94
C ALA A 236 -0.33 -23.19 4.93
N GLU A 237 -0.03 -23.20 3.63
CA GLU A 237 -1.04 -23.18 2.58
C GLU A 237 -1.84 -24.48 2.52
N VAL A 238 -1.20 -25.63 2.78
CA VAL A 238 -1.92 -26.91 2.96
C VAL A 238 -2.89 -26.81 4.14
N ALA A 239 -2.46 -26.23 5.25
CA ALA A 239 -3.30 -26.07 6.45
C ALA A 239 -4.51 -25.14 6.18
N ASP A 240 -4.28 -24.06 5.45
CA ASP A 240 -5.32 -23.09 5.09
C ASP A 240 -6.33 -23.70 4.11
N TYR A 241 -5.85 -24.41 3.10
CA TYR A 241 -6.69 -25.14 2.14
C TYR A 241 -7.59 -26.18 2.81
N LEU A 242 -7.04 -26.95 3.75
CA LEU A 242 -7.79 -27.97 4.48
C LEU A 242 -8.61 -27.39 5.66
N ARG A 243 -8.43 -26.11 5.97
CA ARG A 243 -9.02 -25.41 7.13
C ARG A 243 -8.71 -26.12 8.46
N VAL A 244 -7.47 -26.51 8.64
CA VAL A 244 -6.97 -27.19 9.84
C VAL A 244 -5.75 -26.48 10.41
N SER A 245 -5.37 -26.80 11.64
CA SER A 245 -4.16 -26.24 12.25
C SER A 245 -2.89 -26.83 11.63
N THR A 246 -1.78 -26.10 11.73
CA THR A 246 -0.44 -26.57 11.29
C THR A 246 0.01 -27.82 12.06
N TYR A 247 -0.50 -28.03 13.27
CA TYR A 247 -0.28 -29.27 14.04
C TYR A 247 -0.87 -30.48 13.33
N VAL A 248 -2.10 -30.38 12.81
CA VAL A 248 -2.76 -31.46 12.05
C VAL A 248 -1.94 -31.81 10.80
N ILE A 249 -1.44 -30.78 10.09
CA ILE A 249 -0.58 -30.98 8.91
C ILE A 249 0.74 -31.65 9.28
N GLY A 250 1.36 -31.26 10.40
CA GLY A 250 2.57 -31.91 10.93
C GLY A 250 2.36 -33.41 11.18
N ARG A 251 1.20 -33.77 11.74
CA ARG A 251 0.84 -35.19 11.96
C ARG A 251 0.62 -35.96 10.66
N LEU A 252 -0.10 -35.37 9.68
CA LEU A 252 -0.29 -35.99 8.37
C LEU A 252 1.04 -36.20 7.63
N ARG A 253 2.01 -35.29 7.81
CA ARG A 253 3.37 -35.44 7.29
C ARG A 253 4.13 -36.58 7.97
N GLU A 254 4.07 -36.69 9.30
CA GLU A 254 4.71 -37.77 10.05
C GLU A 254 4.24 -39.15 9.60
N TYR A 255 2.98 -39.29 9.17
CA TYR A 255 2.41 -40.53 8.63
C TYR A 255 2.56 -40.69 7.11
N GLY A 256 3.35 -39.83 6.45
CA GLY A 256 3.61 -39.93 5.02
C GLY A 256 2.42 -39.60 4.11
N VAL A 257 1.36 -38.99 4.64
CA VAL A 257 0.18 -38.56 3.88
C VAL A 257 0.47 -37.32 3.05
N ILE A 258 1.30 -36.42 3.61
CA ILE A 258 1.78 -35.21 2.95
C ILE A 258 3.28 -35.35 2.80
N GLU A 259 3.76 -35.23 1.58
CA GLU A 259 5.17 -35.35 1.23
C GLU A 259 5.70 -34.12 0.50
N GLU A 260 7.00 -33.91 0.59
CA GLU A 260 7.68 -32.91 -0.23
C GLU A 260 7.71 -33.43 -1.69
N ARG A 261 7.26 -32.60 -2.61
CA ARG A 261 7.26 -32.87 -4.04
C ARG A 261 8.10 -31.87 -4.79
N GLU A 262 8.79 -32.34 -5.79
CA GLU A 262 9.43 -31.47 -6.79
C GLU A 262 8.50 -31.44 -8.02
N ARG A 263 8.16 -30.22 -8.43
CA ARG A 263 7.43 -30.00 -9.67
C ARG A 263 8.43 -29.46 -10.69
N GLU A 264 8.62 -30.19 -11.78
CA GLU A 264 9.27 -29.61 -12.94
C GLU A 264 8.48 -28.36 -13.34
N GLU A 265 9.17 -27.23 -13.48
CA GLU A 265 8.57 -26.05 -14.08
C GLU A 265 8.25 -26.41 -15.53
N VAL A 266 7.09 -27.03 -15.73
CA VAL A 266 6.52 -27.13 -17.08
C VAL A 266 6.28 -25.69 -17.47
N VAL A 267 7.16 -25.17 -18.31
CA VAL A 267 6.94 -23.95 -19.06
C VAL A 267 5.80 -24.24 -20.03
N SER A 268 4.59 -24.44 -19.49
CA SER A 268 3.40 -24.50 -20.31
C SER A 268 3.26 -23.10 -20.89
N GLU A 269 3.44 -22.98 -22.18
CA GLU A 269 2.95 -21.83 -22.93
C GLU A 269 1.54 -21.57 -22.44
N GLY A 270 1.31 -20.35 -21.89
CA GLY A 270 0.17 -19.95 -21.07
C GLY A 270 -1.16 -20.48 -21.57
N THR A 271 -1.57 -21.60 -21.04
CA THR A 271 -2.95 -22.08 -21.20
C THR A 271 -3.82 -21.23 -20.28
N LEU A 272 -4.59 -20.34 -20.88
CA LEU A 272 -5.70 -19.68 -20.23
C LEU A 272 -6.68 -20.74 -19.72
N GLY A 273 -7.32 -20.45 -18.61
CA GLY A 273 -8.33 -21.33 -18.04
C GLY A 273 -9.66 -21.23 -18.78
N LYS A 274 -10.75 -21.41 -18.06
CA LYS A 274 -12.11 -21.37 -18.63
C LYS A 274 -12.46 -19.93 -19.04
N GLU A 275 -13.04 -19.78 -20.23
CA GLU A 275 -13.58 -18.48 -20.68
C GLU A 275 -14.59 -17.92 -19.65
N PRO A 276 -14.44 -16.65 -19.23
CA PRO A 276 -15.35 -16.08 -18.23
C PRO A 276 -16.74 -15.81 -18.81
N ASN A 277 -17.71 -15.69 -17.95
CA ASN A 277 -19.05 -15.23 -18.32
C ASN A 277 -19.00 -13.81 -18.91
N ALA A 278 -20.05 -13.40 -19.64
CA ALA A 278 -20.13 -12.05 -20.17
C ALA A 278 -20.09 -11.01 -19.04
N ASN A 279 -19.30 -9.95 -19.23
CA ASN A 279 -19.34 -8.81 -18.32
C ASN A 279 -20.70 -8.13 -18.37
N LYS A 280 -21.12 -7.54 -17.26
CA LYS A 280 -22.30 -6.65 -17.22
C LYS A 280 -22.07 -5.38 -18.06
N VAL A 281 -20.81 -4.94 -18.19
CA VAL A 281 -20.43 -3.72 -18.91
C VAL A 281 -19.12 -3.97 -19.69
N THR A 282 -19.11 -3.64 -20.99
CA THR A 282 -17.91 -3.66 -21.81
C THR A 282 -17.30 -2.25 -21.83
N PRO A 283 -16.02 -2.09 -21.45
CA PRO A 283 -15.34 -0.80 -21.47
C PRO A 283 -15.21 -0.24 -22.89
N ASP A 284 -15.65 1.01 -23.11
CA ASP A 284 -15.56 1.75 -24.36
C ASP A 284 -14.68 2.99 -24.21
N PHE A 285 -13.42 2.87 -24.60
CA PHE A 285 -12.44 3.94 -24.53
C PHE A 285 -12.69 5.08 -25.52
N ARG A 286 -13.49 4.86 -26.57
CA ARG A 286 -13.61 5.78 -27.69
C ARG A 286 -12.22 6.18 -28.19
N ASP A 287 -11.93 7.48 -28.31
CA ASP A 287 -10.62 7.99 -28.75
C ASP A 287 -9.68 8.35 -27.57
N HIS A 288 -10.02 7.94 -26.33
CA HIS A 288 -9.26 8.30 -25.15
C HIS A 288 -8.28 7.19 -24.74
N GLN A 289 -7.16 7.58 -24.14
CA GLN A 289 -6.21 6.64 -23.54
C GLN A 289 -6.63 6.19 -22.14
N ILE A 290 -7.47 7.00 -21.46
CA ILE A 290 -7.94 6.74 -20.10
C ILE A 290 -9.46 6.75 -20.10
N LEU A 291 -10.03 5.66 -19.59
CA LEU A 291 -11.47 5.50 -19.36
C LEU A 291 -11.75 5.42 -17.85
N LEU A 292 -12.67 6.24 -17.39
CA LEU A 292 -13.29 6.12 -16.09
C LEU A 292 -14.61 5.37 -16.23
N LEU A 293 -14.67 4.14 -15.69
CA LEU A 293 -15.87 3.33 -15.62
C LEU A 293 -16.51 3.53 -14.25
N HIS A 294 -17.55 4.35 -14.19
CA HIS A 294 -18.33 4.57 -12.97
C HIS A 294 -19.38 3.47 -12.82
N MET A 295 -19.31 2.72 -11.73
CA MET A 295 -20.19 1.58 -11.43
C MET A 295 -20.93 1.82 -10.11
N PRO A 296 -21.94 2.71 -10.05
CA PRO A 296 -22.71 2.95 -8.85
C PRO A 296 -23.42 1.65 -8.40
N HIS A 297 -23.68 1.49 -7.11
CA HIS A 297 -24.36 0.35 -6.48
C HIS A 297 -23.73 -1.03 -6.73
N SER A 298 -22.50 -1.07 -7.23
CA SER A 298 -21.78 -2.33 -7.43
C SER A 298 -21.06 -2.78 -6.17
N ARG A 299 -21.06 -4.09 -5.92
CA ARG A 299 -20.17 -4.70 -4.94
C ARG A 299 -18.72 -4.73 -5.45
N ALA A 300 -17.77 -4.92 -4.54
CA ALA A 300 -16.34 -4.91 -4.87
C ALA A 300 -15.96 -6.00 -5.91
N ASP A 301 -16.57 -7.18 -5.83
CA ASP A 301 -16.39 -8.27 -6.78
C ASP A 301 -16.96 -7.96 -8.17
N GLU A 302 -18.06 -7.23 -8.24
CA GLU A 302 -18.71 -6.85 -9.50
C GLU A 302 -17.93 -5.81 -10.33
N ARG A 303 -16.99 -5.06 -9.66
CA ARG A 303 -16.21 -3.98 -10.30
C ARG A 303 -15.06 -4.49 -11.16
N VAL A 304 -14.71 -5.78 -11.08
CA VAL A 304 -13.59 -6.33 -11.85
C VAL A 304 -14.07 -6.80 -13.21
N PRO A 305 -13.62 -6.19 -14.32
CA PRO A 305 -14.07 -6.52 -15.66
C PRO A 305 -13.32 -7.76 -16.20
N ILE A 306 -13.54 -8.93 -15.61
CA ILE A 306 -12.76 -10.16 -15.84
C ILE A 306 -12.75 -10.55 -17.32
N ARG A 307 -13.90 -10.46 -18.01
CA ARG A 307 -14.00 -10.77 -19.44
C ARG A 307 -13.16 -9.80 -20.28
N HIS A 308 -13.26 -8.51 -20.01
CA HIS A 308 -12.43 -7.52 -20.73
C HIS A 308 -10.93 -7.79 -20.53
N LEU A 309 -10.52 -8.11 -19.27
CA LEU A 309 -9.13 -8.49 -18.97
C LEU A 309 -8.71 -9.74 -19.76
N TYR A 310 -9.59 -10.74 -19.86
CA TYR A 310 -9.34 -11.96 -20.63
C TYR A 310 -9.15 -11.65 -22.12
N GLU A 311 -10.04 -10.86 -22.70
CA GLU A 311 -9.96 -10.41 -24.10
C GLU A 311 -8.67 -9.62 -24.36
N GLN A 312 -8.31 -8.70 -23.45
CA GLN A 312 -7.08 -7.92 -23.57
C GLN A 312 -5.81 -8.79 -23.54
N VAL A 313 -5.74 -9.78 -22.68
CA VAL A 313 -4.59 -10.71 -22.63
C VAL A 313 -4.52 -11.57 -23.88
N THR A 314 -5.67 -12.06 -24.38
CA THR A 314 -5.72 -12.96 -25.55
C THR A 314 -5.47 -12.24 -26.87
N GLU A 315 -6.06 -11.06 -27.07
CA GLU A 315 -5.99 -10.31 -28.32
C GLU A 315 -4.65 -9.58 -28.49
N THR A 316 -4.14 -8.97 -27.41
CA THR A 316 -2.90 -8.18 -27.49
C THR A 316 -1.64 -9.03 -27.37
N GLY A 317 -1.73 -10.21 -26.74
CA GLY A 317 -0.56 -11.00 -26.34
C GLY A 317 0.38 -10.21 -25.41
N GLY A 318 -0.15 -9.16 -24.75
CA GLY A 318 0.59 -8.23 -23.93
C GLY A 318 0.53 -8.55 -22.43
N GLN A 319 1.09 -7.64 -21.66
CA GLN A 319 1.04 -7.66 -20.21
C GLN A 319 -0.06 -6.71 -19.73
N VAL A 320 -1.02 -7.20 -18.95
CA VAL A 320 -2.09 -6.41 -18.34
C VAL A 320 -1.83 -6.31 -16.85
N LEU A 321 -1.84 -5.10 -16.29
CA LEU A 321 -1.64 -4.85 -14.86
C LEU A 321 -2.96 -4.49 -14.18
N LEU A 322 -3.40 -5.32 -13.24
CA LEU A 322 -4.61 -5.10 -12.43
C LEU A 322 -4.21 -4.73 -10.99
N LEU A 323 -4.62 -3.57 -10.52
CA LEU A 323 -4.32 -3.06 -9.18
C LEU A 323 -5.55 -3.01 -8.28
N PHE A 324 -5.37 -3.51 -7.07
CA PHE A 324 -6.33 -3.40 -5.97
C PHE A 324 -5.79 -2.53 -4.84
N PRO A 325 -6.66 -1.79 -4.12
CA PRO A 325 -6.21 -0.97 -3.00
C PRO A 325 -5.80 -1.78 -1.77
N THR A 326 -6.46 -2.91 -1.51
CA THR A 326 -6.23 -3.77 -0.34
C THR A 326 -6.27 -5.25 -0.72
N LEU A 327 -5.62 -6.07 0.11
CA LEU A 327 -5.65 -7.52 -0.07
C LEU A 327 -7.06 -8.10 0.15
N ASP A 328 -7.84 -7.49 1.01
CA ASP A 328 -9.21 -7.88 1.31
C ASP A 328 -10.09 -7.81 0.05
N ARG A 329 -10.01 -6.70 -0.68
CA ARG A 329 -10.74 -6.53 -1.95
C ARG A 329 -10.26 -7.48 -3.06
N LEU A 330 -8.96 -7.75 -3.13
CA LEU A 330 -8.44 -8.73 -4.09
C LEU A 330 -8.97 -10.14 -3.79
N ARG A 331 -9.03 -10.54 -2.53
CA ARG A 331 -9.46 -11.89 -2.12
C ARG A 331 -10.91 -12.23 -2.50
N GLU A 332 -11.77 -11.22 -2.62
CA GLU A 332 -13.16 -11.43 -3.06
C GLU A 332 -13.25 -12.03 -4.48
N VAL A 333 -12.30 -11.69 -5.35
CA VAL A 333 -12.32 -12.07 -6.78
C VAL A 333 -11.15 -12.97 -7.19
N GLU A 334 -10.16 -13.16 -6.34
CA GLU A 334 -8.90 -13.86 -6.69
C GLU A 334 -9.17 -15.30 -7.17
N GLY A 335 -10.13 -15.97 -6.56
CA GLY A 335 -10.51 -17.34 -6.94
C GLY A 335 -10.99 -17.43 -8.40
N GLU A 336 -11.87 -16.52 -8.82
CA GLU A 336 -12.36 -16.45 -10.19
C GLU A 336 -11.26 -16.05 -11.18
N ILE A 337 -10.46 -15.05 -10.83
CA ILE A 337 -9.32 -14.62 -11.65
C ILE A 337 -8.36 -15.80 -11.89
N ARG A 338 -8.04 -16.57 -10.86
CA ARG A 338 -7.17 -17.76 -10.99
C ARG A 338 -7.75 -18.82 -11.91
N GLN A 339 -9.05 -19.05 -11.85
CA GLN A 339 -9.73 -20.02 -12.73
C GLN A 339 -9.68 -19.58 -14.19
N VAL A 340 -9.86 -18.28 -14.46
CA VAL A 340 -9.89 -17.73 -15.82
C VAL A 340 -8.49 -17.65 -16.43
N PHE A 341 -7.50 -17.19 -15.67
CA PHE A 341 -6.16 -16.92 -16.22
C PHE A 341 -5.17 -18.09 -16.06
N GLY A 342 -5.44 -19.05 -15.19
CA GLY A 342 -4.61 -20.26 -15.03
C GLY A 342 -3.12 -19.95 -14.91
N ALA A 343 -2.31 -20.47 -15.83
CA ALA A 343 -0.87 -20.25 -15.89
C ALA A 343 -0.44 -18.82 -16.31
N SER A 344 -1.37 -18.03 -16.83
CA SER A 344 -1.15 -16.61 -17.18
C SER A 344 -1.52 -15.64 -16.05
N TYR A 345 -1.77 -16.12 -14.82
CA TYR A 345 -1.99 -15.34 -13.61
C TYR A 345 -0.69 -15.13 -12.87
N PHE A 346 -0.29 -13.86 -12.67
CA PHE A 346 0.96 -13.47 -12.04
C PHE A 346 0.71 -12.57 -10.81
N PRO A 347 0.56 -13.15 -9.59
CA PRO A 347 0.27 -12.37 -8.39
C PRO A 347 1.53 -11.66 -7.84
N TYR A 348 1.36 -10.39 -7.42
CA TYR A 348 2.43 -9.60 -6.79
C TYR A 348 1.93 -8.78 -5.59
N HIS A 349 1.75 -9.43 -4.46
CA HIS A 349 1.27 -8.80 -3.21
C HIS A 349 1.81 -9.52 -1.98
N THR A 350 1.58 -8.96 -0.79
CA THR A 350 2.08 -9.51 0.49
C THR A 350 1.43 -10.83 0.90
N GLY A 351 0.30 -11.17 0.32
CA GLY A 351 -0.41 -12.42 0.59
C GLY A 351 0.18 -13.65 -0.11
N VAL A 352 1.16 -13.49 -1.03
CA VAL A 352 1.83 -14.61 -1.68
C VAL A 352 3.28 -14.76 -1.20
N SER A 353 3.86 -15.93 -1.42
CA SER A 353 5.21 -16.25 -0.99
C SER A 353 6.27 -15.33 -1.66
N LEU A 354 7.44 -15.22 -1.03
CA LEU A 354 8.56 -14.47 -1.62
C LEU A 354 8.99 -15.09 -2.96
N SER A 355 8.96 -16.41 -3.07
CA SER A 355 9.27 -17.17 -4.27
C SER A 355 8.31 -16.82 -5.43
N ASP A 356 7.01 -16.78 -5.17
CA ASP A 356 6.01 -16.39 -6.18
C ASP A 356 6.18 -14.94 -6.63
N ARG A 357 6.46 -14.04 -5.69
CA ARG A 357 6.76 -12.64 -6.07
C ARG A 357 8.01 -12.52 -6.95
N GLN A 358 9.05 -13.31 -6.67
CA GLN A 358 10.25 -13.35 -7.51
C GLN A 358 9.93 -13.90 -8.90
N ARG A 359 9.14 -14.98 -8.97
CA ARG A 359 8.67 -15.60 -10.22
C ARG A 359 7.86 -14.60 -11.05
N THR A 360 6.90 -13.90 -10.43
CA THR A 360 6.12 -12.84 -11.09
C THR A 360 7.01 -11.69 -11.59
N TYR A 361 7.99 -11.27 -10.78
CA TYR A 361 8.94 -10.22 -11.20
C TYR A 361 9.77 -10.64 -12.42
N LEU A 362 10.25 -11.88 -12.46
CA LEU A 362 10.98 -12.43 -13.59
C LEU A 362 10.08 -12.64 -14.82
N ALA A 363 8.83 -13.06 -14.64
CA ALA A 363 7.86 -13.16 -15.72
C ALA A 363 7.59 -11.78 -16.35
N ALA A 364 7.43 -10.74 -15.53
CA ALA A 364 7.26 -9.37 -15.98
C ALA A 364 8.47 -8.88 -16.79
N TRP A 365 9.66 -9.11 -16.28
CA TRP A 365 10.90 -8.77 -17.01
C TRP A 365 11.04 -9.53 -18.33
N ARG A 366 10.70 -10.83 -18.37
CA ARG A 366 10.73 -11.66 -19.59
C ARG A 366 9.60 -11.34 -20.57
N LYS A 367 8.79 -10.34 -20.29
CA LYS A 367 7.63 -9.92 -21.08
C LYS A 367 6.62 -11.04 -21.33
N ARG A 368 6.46 -11.96 -20.37
CA ARG A 368 5.46 -13.02 -20.49
C ARG A 368 4.06 -12.42 -20.59
N PRO A 369 3.27 -12.78 -21.61
CA PRO A 369 1.88 -12.35 -21.70
C PRO A 369 1.06 -12.85 -20.53
N GLY A 370 0.13 -12.02 -20.03
CA GLY A 370 -0.78 -12.44 -18.99
C GLY A 370 -1.22 -11.30 -18.07
N LEU A 371 -1.99 -11.68 -17.05
CA LEU A 371 -2.56 -10.78 -16.06
C LEU A 371 -1.67 -10.71 -14.81
N TYR A 372 -1.09 -9.56 -14.58
CA TYR A 372 -0.29 -9.22 -13.39
C TYR A 372 -1.20 -8.56 -12.38
N VAL A 373 -1.37 -9.17 -11.22
CA VAL A 373 -2.33 -8.70 -10.20
C VAL A 373 -1.61 -8.35 -8.92
N GLY A 374 -1.90 -7.16 -8.39
CA GLY A 374 -1.28 -6.79 -7.12
C GLY A 374 -1.85 -5.56 -6.46
N LEU A 375 -1.16 -5.12 -5.43
CA LEU A 375 -1.44 -3.90 -4.68
C LEU A 375 -0.46 -2.81 -5.14
N ARG A 376 -0.37 -1.70 -4.39
CA ARG A 376 0.51 -0.56 -4.71
C ARG A 376 1.96 -0.92 -5.11
N SER A 377 2.52 -2.02 -4.58
CA SER A 377 3.88 -2.45 -4.91
C SER A 377 4.01 -3.03 -6.32
N ALA A 378 2.93 -3.46 -6.95
CA ALA A 378 2.95 -4.04 -8.29
C ALA A 378 3.25 -2.99 -9.39
N VAL A 379 3.10 -1.70 -9.09
CA VAL A 379 3.50 -0.60 -9.99
C VAL A 379 5.01 -0.62 -10.33
N TRP A 380 5.80 -1.28 -9.50
CA TRP A 380 7.25 -1.40 -9.69
C TRP A 380 7.68 -2.60 -10.55
N LEU A 381 6.74 -3.41 -11.03
CA LEU A 381 7.06 -4.52 -11.93
C LEU A 381 7.70 -4.02 -13.23
N PRO A 382 8.76 -4.70 -13.73
CA PRO A 382 9.47 -4.30 -14.94
C PRO A 382 8.71 -4.70 -16.23
N LEU A 383 7.46 -4.23 -16.37
CA LEU A 383 6.57 -4.55 -17.48
C LEU A 383 7.05 -3.86 -18.78
N GLY A 384 7.65 -4.64 -19.67
CA GLY A 384 8.22 -4.12 -20.92
C GLY A 384 7.29 -4.21 -22.14
N SER A 385 6.14 -4.88 -22.01
CA SER A 385 5.09 -5.03 -23.05
C SER A 385 3.72 -4.75 -22.45
N LEU A 386 3.64 -3.72 -21.59
CA LEU A 386 2.40 -3.30 -20.94
C LEU A 386 1.41 -2.82 -21.99
N SER A 387 0.24 -3.47 -22.09
CA SER A 387 -0.84 -3.12 -23.02
C SER A 387 -1.97 -2.35 -22.34
N GLU A 388 -2.27 -2.69 -21.09
CA GLU A 388 -3.32 -2.02 -20.32
C GLU A 388 -3.03 -2.03 -18.82
N VAL A 389 -3.52 -1.01 -18.14
CA VAL A 389 -3.57 -0.92 -16.67
C VAL A 389 -5.02 -0.78 -16.23
N VAL A 390 -5.44 -1.60 -15.28
CA VAL A 390 -6.76 -1.50 -14.65
C VAL A 390 -6.59 -1.18 -13.17
N VAL A 391 -7.24 -0.12 -12.70
CA VAL A 391 -7.17 0.35 -11.32
C VAL A 391 -8.56 0.31 -10.71
N ILE A 392 -8.73 -0.52 -9.67
CA ILE A 392 -9.99 -0.65 -8.94
C ILE A 392 -10.01 0.32 -7.77
N ASP A 393 -11.07 1.12 -7.65
CA ASP A 393 -11.26 2.10 -6.56
C ASP A 393 -10.02 3.00 -6.38
N SER A 394 -9.66 3.75 -7.42
CA SER A 394 -8.42 4.55 -7.50
C SER A 394 -8.26 5.58 -6.37
N GLU A 395 -9.37 6.03 -5.81
CA GLU A 395 -9.49 7.01 -4.72
C GLU A 395 -9.20 6.41 -3.33
N HIS A 396 -9.06 5.09 -3.24
CA HIS A 396 -8.88 4.42 -1.96
C HIS A 396 -7.48 4.68 -1.38
N ARG A 397 -7.41 5.00 -0.07
CA ARG A 397 -6.15 5.31 0.63
C ARG A 397 -5.09 4.20 0.61
N GLY A 398 -5.47 2.95 0.34
CA GLY A 398 -4.56 1.79 0.23
C GLY A 398 -3.49 1.96 -0.85
N TYR A 399 -3.73 2.82 -1.84
CA TYR A 399 -2.75 3.15 -2.87
C TYR A 399 -1.68 4.14 -2.40
N ARG A 400 -1.89 4.83 -1.28
CA ARG A 400 -0.92 5.79 -0.73
C ARG A 400 0.20 5.07 0.03
N GLN A 401 1.45 5.35 -0.32
CA GLN A 401 2.62 4.99 0.46
C GLN A 401 3.07 6.19 1.30
N TRP A 402 2.94 6.07 2.61
CA TRP A 402 3.36 7.09 3.58
C TRP A 402 4.84 7.00 3.93
N GLU A 403 5.32 5.78 4.16
CA GLU A 403 6.72 5.45 4.48
C GLU A 403 7.08 4.06 3.97
N PRO A 404 8.35 3.83 3.63
CA PRO A 404 9.42 4.81 3.42
C PRO A 404 9.25 5.61 2.11
N ALA A 405 10.19 6.52 1.81
CA ALA A 405 10.26 7.15 0.49
C ALA A 405 10.44 6.09 -0.63
N PRO A 406 9.85 6.32 -1.83
CA PRO A 406 9.05 7.45 -2.25
C PRO A 406 7.67 7.49 -1.59
N ARG A 407 7.22 8.66 -1.13
CA ARG A 407 5.85 8.89 -0.66
C ARG A 407 4.99 9.19 -1.88
N PHE A 408 4.23 8.20 -2.35
CA PHE A 408 3.54 8.31 -3.64
C PHE A 408 2.17 7.63 -3.59
N THR A 409 1.30 7.98 -4.53
CA THR A 409 0.01 7.35 -4.75
C THR A 409 0.11 6.44 -5.97
N ALA A 410 -0.06 5.13 -5.77
CA ALA A 410 0.17 4.15 -6.82
C ALA A 410 -0.89 4.22 -7.94
N SER A 411 -2.15 4.54 -7.61
CA SER A 411 -3.22 4.72 -8.60
C SER A 411 -2.91 5.83 -9.60
N ASP A 412 -2.35 6.95 -9.13
CA ASP A 412 -1.96 8.05 -10.02
C ASP A 412 -0.67 7.73 -10.79
N ALA A 413 0.31 7.17 -10.08
CA ALA A 413 1.61 6.86 -10.67
C ALA A 413 1.51 5.84 -11.80
N VAL A 414 0.64 4.84 -11.66
CA VAL A 414 0.47 3.79 -12.67
C VAL A 414 -0.11 4.32 -14.00
N LEU A 415 -0.96 5.35 -13.96
CA LEU A 415 -1.46 6.01 -15.17
C LEU A 415 -0.32 6.65 -15.98
N VAL A 416 0.68 7.18 -15.28
CA VAL A 416 1.89 7.73 -15.93
C VAL A 416 2.76 6.62 -16.50
N LEU A 417 2.88 5.47 -15.80
CA LEU A 417 3.57 4.29 -16.34
C LEU A 417 2.89 3.81 -17.62
N ALA A 418 1.55 3.73 -17.63
CA ALA A 418 0.77 3.36 -18.80
C ALA A 418 1.03 4.32 -19.98
N ALA A 419 0.94 5.62 -19.73
CA ALA A 419 1.20 6.64 -20.75
C ALA A 419 2.63 6.56 -21.33
N LEU A 420 3.65 6.36 -20.48
CA LEU A 420 5.04 6.19 -20.92
C LEU A 420 5.29 4.88 -21.69
N SER A 421 4.42 3.89 -21.50
CA SER A 421 4.47 2.59 -22.19
C SER A 421 3.57 2.53 -23.45
N GLY A 422 2.76 3.57 -23.70
CA GLY A 422 1.75 3.57 -24.77
C GLY A 422 0.53 2.68 -24.47
N ALA A 423 0.34 2.30 -23.20
CA ALA A 423 -0.74 1.43 -22.73
C ALA A 423 -2.02 2.21 -22.43
N LYS A 424 -3.17 1.56 -22.54
CA LYS A 424 -4.46 2.11 -22.09
C LYS A 424 -4.59 2.05 -20.57
N SER A 425 -5.49 2.86 -20.01
CA SER A 425 -5.77 2.86 -18.57
C SER A 425 -7.27 2.83 -18.33
N LEU A 426 -7.74 1.85 -17.58
CA LEU A 426 -9.11 1.71 -17.11
C LEU A 426 -9.15 1.95 -15.61
N ILE A 427 -9.90 2.96 -15.19
CA ILE A 427 -10.20 3.23 -13.79
C ILE A 427 -11.63 2.75 -13.53
N VAL A 428 -11.83 1.89 -12.55
CA VAL A 428 -13.15 1.40 -12.17
C VAL A 428 -13.45 1.79 -10.73
N SER A 429 -14.57 2.47 -10.51
CA SER A 429 -14.97 2.90 -9.17
C SER A 429 -16.49 3.04 -9.04
N SER A 430 -17.01 2.80 -7.84
CA SER A 430 -18.40 3.14 -7.48
C SER A 430 -18.56 4.60 -7.05
N THR A 431 -17.47 5.22 -6.59
CA THR A 431 -17.42 6.62 -6.13
C THR A 431 -16.13 7.29 -6.61
N PRO A 432 -16.02 7.59 -7.91
CA PRO A 432 -14.81 8.20 -8.46
C PRO A 432 -14.40 9.47 -7.69
N SER A 433 -13.10 9.76 -7.60
CA SER A 433 -12.65 10.97 -6.91
C SER A 433 -13.04 12.25 -7.64
N VAL A 434 -13.14 13.36 -6.89
CA VAL A 434 -13.35 14.71 -7.44
C VAL A 434 -12.28 15.05 -8.48
N GLU A 435 -11.03 14.62 -8.23
CA GLU A 435 -9.91 14.80 -9.17
C GLU A 435 -10.12 14.02 -10.49
N CYS A 436 -10.61 12.77 -10.42
CA CYS A 436 -10.94 11.99 -11.61
C CYS A 436 -12.08 12.63 -12.41
N MET A 437 -13.15 13.05 -11.74
CA MET A 437 -14.28 13.73 -12.36
C MET A 437 -13.86 15.06 -13.02
N ALA A 438 -12.95 15.80 -12.39
CA ALA A 438 -12.37 17.00 -12.99
C ALA A 438 -11.57 16.70 -14.27
N GLN A 439 -10.90 15.55 -14.39
CA GLN A 439 -10.24 15.17 -15.65
C GLN A 439 -11.25 14.80 -16.76
N VAL A 440 -12.38 14.21 -16.38
CA VAL A 440 -13.51 13.97 -17.30
C VAL A 440 -14.05 15.30 -17.85
N LEU A 441 -14.35 16.26 -16.96
CA LEU A 441 -14.84 17.59 -17.35
C LEU A 441 -13.84 18.37 -18.24
N ARG A 442 -12.55 18.13 -18.06
CA ARG A 442 -11.49 18.70 -18.92
C ARG A 442 -11.30 17.96 -20.24
N GLY A 443 -12.09 16.91 -20.52
CA GLY A 443 -11.98 16.09 -21.71
C GLY A 443 -10.71 15.24 -21.81
N LYS A 444 -10.04 14.98 -20.68
CA LYS A 444 -8.83 14.13 -20.65
C LYS A 444 -9.14 12.66 -20.43
N TYR A 445 -10.24 12.35 -19.73
CA TYR A 445 -10.71 11.01 -19.50
C TYR A 445 -12.08 10.84 -20.17
N ALA A 446 -12.30 9.68 -20.79
CA ALA A 446 -13.65 9.25 -21.15
C ALA A 446 -14.41 8.86 -19.87
N LEU A 447 -15.71 9.08 -19.85
CA LEU A 447 -16.60 8.59 -18.80
C LEU A 447 -17.60 7.62 -19.39
N GLN A 448 -17.71 6.47 -18.75
CA GLN A 448 -18.79 5.51 -18.99
C GLN A 448 -19.42 5.17 -17.66
N THR A 449 -20.73 5.36 -17.52
CA THR A 449 -21.48 4.99 -16.32
C THR A 449 -22.27 3.71 -16.59
N ALA A 450 -22.05 2.70 -15.78
CA ALA A 450 -22.83 1.47 -15.81
C ALA A 450 -24.26 1.74 -15.34
N VAL A 451 -25.23 1.27 -16.10
CA VAL A 451 -26.62 1.30 -15.65
C VAL A 451 -26.82 0.17 -14.64
N SER A 452 -26.78 0.52 -13.37
CA SER A 452 -27.18 -0.40 -12.30
C SER A 452 -28.47 0.13 -11.68
N THR A 453 -29.48 -0.70 -11.63
CA THR A 453 -30.66 -0.37 -10.84
C THR A 453 -30.32 -0.58 -9.37
N PRO A 454 -30.55 0.42 -8.51
CA PRO A 454 -30.52 0.19 -7.07
C PRO A 454 -31.41 -1.02 -6.79
N SER A 455 -30.89 -2.03 -6.12
CA SER A 455 -31.73 -3.14 -5.68
C SER A 455 -32.64 -2.59 -4.58
N GLU A 456 -33.86 -2.20 -4.95
CA GLU A 456 -34.85 -1.69 -4.02
C GLU A 456 -35.03 -2.67 -2.85
N GLY A 457 -34.85 -2.18 -1.62
CA GLY A 457 -35.02 -2.99 -0.40
C GLY A 457 -33.80 -3.85 0.00
N ARG A 458 -32.66 -3.77 -0.70
CA ARG A 458 -31.45 -4.55 -0.34
C ARG A 458 -30.94 -4.22 1.05
N VAL A 459 -30.84 -2.93 1.38
CA VAL A 459 -30.44 -2.42 2.70
C VAL A 459 -31.41 -1.37 3.19
N SER A 460 -31.87 -1.51 4.42
CA SER A 460 -32.72 -0.50 5.05
C SER A 460 -31.87 0.65 5.57
N LEU A 461 -32.11 1.85 5.06
CA LEU A 461 -31.40 3.08 5.42
C LEU A 461 -32.24 3.93 6.36
N GLN A 462 -31.66 4.35 7.49
CA GLN A 462 -32.31 5.23 8.45
C GLN A 462 -31.33 6.29 8.95
N THR A 463 -31.77 7.54 8.95
CA THR A 463 -31.02 8.65 9.53
C THR A 463 -31.62 9.14 10.82
N VAL A 464 -30.81 9.59 11.76
CA VAL A 464 -31.25 10.10 13.07
C VAL A 464 -30.51 11.40 13.35
N SER A 465 -31.30 12.50 13.43
CA SER A 465 -30.78 13.77 13.93
C SER A 465 -30.69 13.73 15.46
N MET A 466 -29.48 13.87 15.96
CA MET A 466 -29.21 13.83 17.41
C MET A 466 -29.79 15.06 18.14
N ARG A 467 -30.04 16.20 17.44
CA ARG A 467 -30.68 17.38 18.01
C ARG A 467 -32.15 17.14 18.37
N THR A 468 -32.86 16.41 17.52
CA THR A 468 -34.29 16.15 17.71
C THR A 468 -34.56 14.88 18.50
N ALA A 469 -33.56 14.02 18.65
CA ALA A 469 -33.69 12.74 19.36
C ALA A 469 -33.57 12.86 20.89
N PHE A 470 -33.13 14.01 21.40
CA PHE A 470 -32.98 14.26 22.84
C PHE A 470 -33.50 15.66 23.22
N ASP A 471 -34.08 15.79 24.43
CA ASP A 471 -34.32 17.10 25.04
C ASP A 471 -32.98 17.79 25.31
N ASP A 472 -32.90 19.12 25.17
CA ASP A 472 -31.72 19.95 25.18
C ASP A 472 -30.68 19.67 26.28
N ASN A 473 -31.12 19.20 27.43
CA ASN A 473 -30.26 18.87 28.59
C ASN A 473 -29.65 17.44 28.55
N GLN A 474 -30.08 16.56 27.65
CA GLN A 474 -29.66 15.15 27.58
C GLN A 474 -28.74 14.84 26.39
N VAL A 475 -28.73 15.67 25.35
CA VAL A 475 -27.97 15.48 24.11
C VAL A 475 -26.48 15.21 24.38
N GLN A 476 -25.91 15.83 25.39
CA GLN A 476 -24.49 15.80 25.65
C GLN A 476 -23.97 14.55 26.39
N ALA A 477 -24.88 13.79 27.00
CA ALA A 477 -24.49 12.59 27.78
C ALA A 477 -24.61 11.29 26.96
N ARG A 478 -25.35 11.29 25.85
CA ARG A 478 -25.68 10.08 25.09
C ARG A 478 -25.01 10.06 23.73
N LEU A 479 -24.23 8.99 23.47
CA LEU A 479 -23.60 8.72 22.18
C LEU A 479 -24.55 7.97 21.22
N LEU A 480 -25.52 7.26 21.75
CA LEU A 480 -26.45 6.42 21.01
C LEU A 480 -27.89 6.95 21.18
N SER A 481 -28.58 7.14 20.09
CA SER A 481 -30.00 7.44 20.08
C SER A 481 -30.82 6.21 20.51
N ASP A 482 -32.05 6.43 20.99
CA ASP A 482 -32.95 5.33 21.35
C ASP A 482 -33.28 4.44 20.14
N VAL A 483 -33.34 5.03 18.94
CA VAL A 483 -33.49 4.30 17.66
C VAL A 483 -32.31 3.35 17.47
N MET A 484 -31.06 3.86 17.60
CA MET A 484 -29.84 3.03 17.46
C MET A 484 -29.82 1.90 18.48
N VAL A 485 -30.10 2.21 19.75
CA VAL A 485 -30.14 1.20 20.83
C VAL A 485 -31.22 0.15 20.57
N GLY A 486 -32.40 0.56 20.09
CA GLY A 486 -33.50 -0.35 19.72
C GLY A 486 -33.11 -1.32 18.64
N VAL A 487 -32.56 -0.82 17.53
CA VAL A 487 -32.11 -1.65 16.40
C VAL A 487 -30.95 -2.57 16.76
N ILE A 488 -29.97 -2.11 17.56
CA ILE A 488 -28.90 -2.97 18.08
C ILE A 488 -29.50 -4.12 18.89
N ARG A 489 -30.47 -3.84 19.79
CA ARG A 489 -31.10 -4.84 20.64
C ARG A 489 -31.86 -5.89 19.81
N GLU A 490 -32.60 -5.47 18.80
CA GLU A 490 -33.29 -6.38 17.87
C GLU A 490 -32.31 -7.27 17.10
N THR A 491 -31.19 -6.68 16.63
CA THR A 491 -30.15 -7.40 15.87
C THR A 491 -29.49 -8.48 16.72
N ILE A 492 -29.11 -8.14 17.96
CA ILE A 492 -28.52 -9.09 18.92
C ILE A 492 -29.52 -10.19 19.31
N ALA A 493 -30.82 -9.83 19.52
CA ALA A 493 -31.84 -10.82 19.83
C ALA A 493 -31.99 -11.88 18.72
N LYS A 494 -31.71 -11.54 17.47
CA LYS A 494 -31.64 -12.47 16.31
C LYS A 494 -30.30 -13.22 16.22
N ARG A 495 -29.39 -13.06 17.19
CA ARG A 495 -28.02 -13.61 17.16
C ARG A 495 -27.20 -13.13 15.94
N GLU A 496 -27.48 -11.94 15.48
CA GLU A 496 -26.79 -11.29 14.39
C GLU A 496 -25.78 -10.27 14.94
N LYS A 497 -24.76 -9.95 14.14
CA LYS A 497 -23.66 -9.06 14.55
C LYS A 497 -23.91 -7.62 14.14
N VAL A 498 -23.35 -6.71 14.92
CA VAL A 498 -23.41 -5.26 14.72
C VAL A 498 -22.02 -4.68 14.53
N LEU A 499 -21.86 -3.76 13.58
CA LEU A 499 -20.66 -2.93 13.41
C LEU A 499 -21.02 -1.48 13.74
N LEU A 500 -20.31 -0.86 14.67
CA LEU A 500 -20.45 0.57 14.98
C LEU A 500 -19.21 1.30 14.49
N LEU A 501 -19.40 2.25 13.59
CA LEU A 501 -18.36 3.11 13.06
C LEU A 501 -18.31 4.39 13.87
N TYR A 502 -17.21 4.62 14.53
CA TYR A 502 -17.00 5.80 15.34
C TYR A 502 -15.60 6.33 15.12
N GLN A 503 -15.51 7.36 14.33
CA GLN A 503 -14.23 7.95 14.00
C GLN A 503 -13.73 8.85 15.10
N ARG A 504 -12.50 8.62 15.51
CA ARG A 504 -11.75 9.49 16.40
C ARG A 504 -10.92 10.47 15.59
N PRO A 505 -11.18 11.77 15.61
CA PRO A 505 -10.16 12.73 15.26
C PRO A 505 -9.00 12.54 16.23
N GLY A 506 -7.78 12.27 15.73
CA GLY A 506 -6.62 12.07 16.62
C GLY A 506 -6.51 13.19 17.66
N TYR A 507 -6.16 12.89 18.88
CA TYR A 507 -5.87 13.67 20.10
C TYR A 507 -6.42 15.10 20.26
N ALA A 508 -7.23 15.62 19.36
CA ALA A 508 -7.67 17.00 19.35
C ALA A 508 -9.15 17.12 19.60
N ARG A 509 -9.47 17.96 20.56
CA ARG A 509 -10.81 18.31 20.95
C ARG A 509 -11.34 19.36 19.98
N SER A 510 -12.27 19.03 19.06
CA SER A 510 -13.05 20.04 18.35
C SER A 510 -13.86 20.90 19.32
N ILE A 511 -14.22 22.09 18.90
CA ILE A 511 -15.05 22.99 19.73
C ILE A 511 -16.42 23.05 19.09
N GLU A 512 -17.42 22.75 19.88
CA GLU A 512 -18.83 22.74 19.46
C GLU A 512 -19.66 23.65 20.34
N CYS A 513 -20.66 24.28 19.75
CA CYS A 513 -21.69 25.00 20.49
C CYS A 513 -22.65 23.99 21.13
N GLN A 514 -22.92 24.17 22.41
CA GLN A 514 -23.85 23.32 23.17
C GLN A 514 -25.30 23.50 22.76
N ASP A 515 -25.64 24.67 22.23
CA ASP A 515 -27.00 25.05 21.85
C ASP A 515 -27.32 24.62 20.40
N CYS A 516 -26.58 25.12 19.44
CA CYS A 516 -26.83 24.84 18.04
C CYS A 516 -26.09 23.65 17.47
N GLY A 517 -25.12 23.02 18.21
CA GLY A 517 -24.34 21.89 17.78
C GLY A 517 -23.31 22.21 16.70
N GLU A 518 -23.26 23.50 16.23
CA GLU A 518 -22.30 23.89 15.21
C GLU A 518 -20.85 23.83 15.73
N GLN A 519 -19.98 23.37 14.85
CA GLN A 519 -18.55 23.35 15.15
C GLN A 519 -17.89 24.68 14.83
N LEU A 520 -16.91 25.03 15.64
CA LEU A 520 -16.12 26.22 15.40
C LEU A 520 -15.13 25.99 14.26
N LEU A 521 -15.46 26.47 13.07
CA LEU A 521 -14.67 26.32 11.87
C LEU A 521 -13.61 27.42 11.72
N CYS A 522 -12.50 27.09 11.08
CA CYS A 522 -11.46 28.03 10.73
C CYS A 522 -11.95 29.02 9.66
N PRO A 523 -11.81 30.33 9.85
CA PRO A 523 -12.25 31.32 8.87
C PRO A 523 -11.42 31.31 7.57
N ARG A 524 -10.25 30.64 7.55
CA ARG A 524 -9.36 30.58 6.38
C ARG A 524 -9.58 29.34 5.50
N CYS A 525 -9.89 28.19 6.10
CA CYS A 525 -9.96 26.91 5.38
C CYS A 525 -11.12 26.02 5.80
N HIS A 526 -12.06 26.53 6.56
CA HIS A 526 -13.27 25.87 7.06
C HIS A 526 -13.06 24.54 7.80
N THR A 527 -11.82 24.22 8.18
CA THR A 527 -11.51 23.07 9.02
C THR A 527 -11.88 23.34 10.47
N ALA A 528 -12.41 22.35 11.20
CA ALA A 528 -12.74 22.51 12.62
C ALA A 528 -11.51 22.90 13.45
N CYS A 529 -11.64 23.97 14.21
CA CYS A 529 -10.61 24.44 15.12
C CYS A 529 -10.52 23.55 16.37
N ARG A 530 -9.34 23.49 16.95
CA ARG A 530 -9.01 22.74 18.17
C ARG A 530 -8.80 23.69 19.33
N LEU A 531 -9.14 23.24 20.53
CA LEU A 531 -8.76 23.95 21.74
C LEU A 531 -7.31 23.63 22.11
N SER A 532 -6.50 24.67 22.29
CA SER A 532 -5.13 24.52 22.75
C SER A 532 -5.06 24.02 24.19
N ALA A 533 -3.89 23.56 24.62
CA ALA A 533 -3.67 23.04 25.98
C ALA A 533 -3.92 24.10 27.08
N ASP A 534 -3.79 25.38 26.75
CA ASP A 534 -4.08 26.51 27.65
C ASP A 534 -5.59 26.77 27.88
N ALA A 535 -6.46 26.05 27.15
CA ALA A 535 -7.92 26.19 27.16
C ALA A 535 -8.44 27.61 26.87
N ARG A 536 -7.62 28.50 26.31
CA ARG A 536 -7.94 29.89 26.00
C ARG A 536 -7.82 30.24 24.52
N THR A 537 -7.01 29.52 23.80
CA THR A 537 -6.76 29.72 22.37
C THR A 537 -7.27 28.56 21.54
N ILE A 538 -7.65 28.89 20.30
CA ILE A 538 -8.04 27.91 19.30
C ILE A 538 -6.97 27.89 18.21
N GLU A 539 -6.76 26.72 17.63
CA GLU A 539 -5.79 26.51 16.56
C GLU A 539 -6.40 25.65 15.44
N CYS A 540 -6.21 26.06 14.19
CA CYS A 540 -6.57 25.24 13.04
C CYS A 540 -5.50 24.17 12.78
N PRO A 541 -5.85 22.88 12.76
CA PRO A 541 -4.89 21.80 12.54
C PRO A 541 -4.38 21.72 11.09
N LEU A 542 -5.03 22.38 10.13
CA LEU A 542 -4.65 22.37 8.72
C LEU A 542 -3.77 23.58 8.34
N CYS A 543 -4.25 24.81 8.65
CA CYS A 543 -3.57 26.02 8.18
C CYS A 543 -2.81 26.78 9.28
N GLY A 544 -2.82 26.29 10.52
CA GLY A 544 -2.14 26.93 11.65
C GLY A 544 -2.76 28.24 12.14
N TYR A 545 -3.99 28.60 11.67
CA TYR A 545 -4.69 29.77 12.17
C TYR A 545 -4.87 29.68 13.70
N LYS A 546 -4.53 30.75 14.41
CA LYS A 546 -4.68 30.87 15.87
C LYS A 546 -5.49 32.10 16.23
N SER A 547 -6.37 31.95 17.21
CA SER A 547 -7.17 33.01 17.76
C SER A 547 -7.52 32.73 19.23
N LEU A 548 -8.03 33.72 19.93
CA LEU A 548 -8.67 33.48 21.22
C LEU A 548 -9.97 32.70 21.00
N LEU A 549 -10.33 31.84 21.95
CA LEU A 549 -11.64 31.19 21.98
C LEU A 549 -12.72 32.29 22.01
N PRO A 550 -13.70 32.32 21.06
CA PRO A 550 -14.80 33.27 21.11
C PRO A 550 -15.60 33.14 22.41
N ALA A 551 -16.15 34.25 22.90
CA ALA A 551 -16.99 34.25 24.08
C ALA A 551 -18.36 33.60 23.85
N SER A 552 -18.83 33.63 22.57
CA SER A 552 -20.09 33.05 22.14
C SER A 552 -19.95 32.34 20.80
N CYS A 553 -20.91 31.52 20.45
CA CYS A 553 -20.99 30.82 19.18
C CYS A 553 -21.17 31.82 18.01
N PRO A 554 -20.33 31.81 16.98
CA PRO A 554 -20.48 32.69 15.83
C PRO A 554 -21.77 32.46 15.02
N HIS A 555 -22.45 31.29 15.20
CA HIS A 555 -23.65 30.95 14.48
C HIS A 555 -24.94 31.34 15.20
N CYS A 556 -25.06 31.09 16.53
CA CYS A 556 -26.26 31.31 17.30
C CYS A 556 -26.08 32.28 18.49
N ASP A 557 -24.89 32.81 18.66
CA ASP A 557 -24.52 33.74 19.75
C ASP A 557 -24.63 33.20 21.19
N HIS A 558 -24.84 31.88 21.34
CA HIS A 558 -24.91 31.23 22.63
C HIS A 558 -23.54 31.14 23.31
N PRO A 559 -23.37 31.42 24.62
CA PRO A 559 -22.07 31.50 25.27
C PRO A 559 -21.41 30.14 25.58
N SER A 560 -22.11 29.03 25.34
CA SER A 560 -21.62 27.70 25.71
C SER A 560 -20.85 27.01 24.56
N LEU A 561 -19.58 27.36 24.39
CA LEU A 561 -18.64 26.64 23.55
C LEU A 561 -17.88 25.65 24.38
N ARG A 562 -17.81 24.40 23.94
CA ARG A 562 -17.14 23.35 24.66
C ARG A 562 -16.23 22.52 23.74
N ALA A 563 -15.12 22.05 24.30
CA ALA A 563 -14.24 21.09 23.66
C ALA A 563 -14.89 19.69 23.72
N VAL A 564 -15.15 19.12 22.54
CA VAL A 564 -15.73 17.78 22.40
C VAL A 564 -14.66 16.84 21.86
N GLY A 565 -14.44 15.74 22.55
CA GLY A 565 -13.56 14.66 22.11
C GLY A 565 -13.86 13.43 22.94
N THR A 566 -14.34 12.40 22.27
CA THR A 566 -14.64 11.12 22.90
C THR A 566 -13.87 10.04 22.19
N GLY A 567 -13.00 9.32 22.94
CA GLY A 567 -12.29 8.18 22.39
C GLY A 567 -13.24 6.98 22.17
N ILE A 568 -12.79 5.99 21.39
CA ILE A 568 -13.50 4.72 21.16
C ILE A 568 -13.79 4.00 22.49
N GLU A 569 -12.98 4.27 23.52
CA GLU A 569 -13.16 3.76 24.88
C GLU A 569 -14.47 4.23 25.50
N ARG A 570 -14.86 5.51 25.27
CA ARG A 570 -16.14 6.04 25.77
C ARG A 570 -17.33 5.44 25.02
N LEU A 571 -17.19 5.16 23.74
CA LEU A 571 -18.21 4.41 23.01
C LEU A 571 -18.33 2.99 23.57
N GLN A 572 -17.20 2.33 23.82
CA GLN A 572 -17.18 0.99 24.42
C GLN A 572 -17.86 0.99 25.81
N GLU A 573 -17.58 1.98 26.65
CA GLU A 573 -18.25 2.15 27.94
C GLU A 573 -19.77 2.38 27.78
N ALA A 574 -20.16 3.25 26.83
CA ALA A 574 -21.57 3.52 26.56
C ALA A 574 -22.30 2.25 26.08
N VAL A 575 -21.72 1.53 25.12
CA VAL A 575 -22.27 0.27 24.61
C VAL A 575 -22.39 -0.78 25.73
N SER A 576 -21.36 -0.91 26.57
CA SER A 576 -21.37 -1.88 27.70
C SER A 576 -22.42 -1.57 28.75
N ARG A 577 -22.79 -0.30 28.93
CA ARG A 577 -23.89 0.10 29.85
C ARG A 577 -25.27 -0.26 29.28
N TYR A 578 -25.49 -0.09 27.97
CA TYR A 578 -26.76 -0.40 27.33
C TYR A 578 -26.97 -1.91 27.13
N PHE A 579 -25.89 -2.67 26.94
CA PHE A 579 -25.90 -4.06 26.54
C PHE A 579 -25.06 -4.92 27.48
N ALA A 580 -25.47 -5.01 28.76
CA ALA A 580 -24.80 -5.85 29.75
C ALA A 580 -24.78 -7.33 29.32
N GLY A 581 -23.61 -7.98 29.41
CA GLY A 581 -23.43 -9.39 29.03
C GLY A 581 -23.23 -9.66 27.54
N VAL A 582 -23.26 -8.63 26.67
CA VAL A 582 -22.96 -8.73 25.25
C VAL A 582 -21.46 -8.61 25.01
N LYS A 583 -20.91 -9.41 24.11
CA LYS A 583 -19.48 -9.37 23.75
C LYS A 583 -19.21 -8.18 22.84
N VAL A 584 -18.38 -7.24 23.31
CA VAL A 584 -17.96 -6.05 22.54
C VAL A 584 -16.46 -6.14 22.26
N ALA A 585 -16.04 -5.89 21.01
CA ALA A 585 -14.64 -5.84 20.63
C ALA A 585 -14.35 -4.64 19.73
N THR A 586 -13.19 -4.03 19.92
CA THR A 586 -12.64 -3.02 19.01
C THR A 586 -11.86 -3.72 17.91
N VAL A 587 -12.02 -3.27 16.67
CA VAL A 587 -11.38 -3.84 15.48
C VAL A 587 -10.54 -2.77 14.80
N GLU A 588 -9.28 -3.12 14.50
CA GLU A 588 -8.41 -2.35 13.62
C GLU A 588 -8.42 -2.96 12.20
N SER A 589 -8.02 -2.18 11.21
CA SER A 589 -8.14 -2.57 9.80
C SER A 589 -7.45 -3.89 9.40
N ASP A 590 -6.38 -4.26 10.13
CA ASP A 590 -5.57 -5.46 9.81
C ASP A 590 -5.89 -6.68 10.70
N ASP A 591 -6.80 -6.54 11.68
CA ASP A 591 -7.11 -7.60 12.62
C ASP A 591 -8.03 -8.67 12.02
N ARG A 592 -7.93 -9.88 12.56
CA ARG A 592 -8.93 -10.93 12.31
C ARG A 592 -10.29 -10.48 12.86
N VAL A 593 -11.37 -10.83 12.16
CA VAL A 593 -12.72 -10.55 12.65
C VAL A 593 -12.94 -11.21 14.02
N PRO A 594 -13.15 -10.44 15.08
CA PRO A 594 -13.30 -10.99 16.43
C PRO A 594 -14.62 -11.76 16.61
N MET A 595 -14.62 -12.69 17.55
CA MET A 595 -15.83 -13.41 17.98
C MET A 595 -16.64 -12.52 18.97
N ALA A 596 -17.20 -11.44 18.46
CA ALA A 596 -17.99 -10.47 19.23
C ALA A 596 -19.35 -10.24 18.58
N ASP A 597 -20.33 -9.83 19.39
CA ASP A 597 -21.68 -9.51 18.94
C ASP A 597 -21.75 -8.06 18.43
N ILE A 598 -21.00 -7.16 19.09
CA ILE A 598 -20.85 -5.76 18.70
C ILE A 598 -19.38 -5.48 18.43
N MET A 599 -19.07 -5.02 17.23
CA MET A 599 -17.74 -4.61 16.80
C MET A 599 -17.66 -3.10 16.70
N LEU A 600 -16.63 -2.49 17.26
CA LEU A 600 -16.35 -1.06 17.20
C LEU A 600 -15.18 -0.82 16.26
N CYS A 601 -15.37 -0.03 15.21
CA CYS A 601 -14.33 0.30 14.24
C CYS A 601 -14.11 1.81 14.19
N SER A 602 -12.87 2.24 14.31
CA SER A 602 -12.50 3.66 14.20
C SER A 602 -12.03 4.05 12.79
N ASP A 603 -12.08 3.12 11.85
CA ASP A 603 -11.68 3.35 10.47
C ASP A 603 -12.89 3.81 9.62
N TYR A 604 -12.70 4.86 8.81
CA TYR A 604 -13.70 5.32 7.83
C TYR A 604 -13.71 4.47 6.55
N ASP A 605 -12.87 3.45 6.49
CA ASP A 605 -12.78 2.50 5.38
C ASP A 605 -12.81 1.09 5.98
N PRO A 606 -14.01 0.66 6.46
CA PRO A 606 -14.15 -0.59 7.17
C PRO A 606 -13.82 -1.76 6.23
N PRO A 607 -13.07 -2.76 6.70
CA PRO A 607 -12.74 -3.94 5.89
C PRO A 607 -14.01 -4.65 5.41
N LEU A 608 -14.03 -5.09 4.13
CA LEU A 608 -15.20 -5.76 3.53
C LEU A 608 -15.61 -7.00 4.32
N ARG A 609 -14.62 -7.77 4.81
CA ARG A 609 -14.86 -8.97 5.65
C ARG A 609 -15.66 -8.68 6.93
N LEU A 610 -15.64 -7.44 7.44
CA LEU A 610 -16.49 -7.03 8.55
C LEU A 610 -17.91 -6.76 8.07
N LEU A 611 -18.06 -6.00 6.98
CA LEU A 611 -19.34 -5.63 6.40
C LEU A 611 -20.15 -6.87 5.99
N HIS A 612 -19.50 -7.86 5.40
CA HIS A 612 -20.14 -9.13 4.99
C HIS A 612 -20.60 -10.00 6.16
N GLN A 613 -20.08 -9.79 7.38
CA GLN A 613 -20.45 -10.59 8.56
C GLN A 613 -21.49 -9.96 9.46
N VAL A 614 -21.86 -8.70 9.23
CA VAL A 614 -22.80 -7.97 10.06
C VAL A 614 -24.14 -7.77 9.37
N SER A 615 -25.19 -7.63 10.16
CA SER A 615 -26.54 -7.32 9.67
C SER A 615 -26.93 -5.88 9.91
N MET A 616 -26.13 -5.18 10.71
CA MET A 616 -26.35 -3.78 11.02
C MET A 616 -25.02 -3.03 11.05
N VAL A 617 -25.00 -1.88 10.39
CA VAL A 617 -23.94 -0.88 10.52
C VAL A 617 -24.55 0.39 11.15
N GLY A 618 -23.93 0.88 12.20
CA GLY A 618 -24.27 2.14 12.85
C GLY A 618 -23.14 3.16 12.71
N VAL A 619 -23.38 4.27 12.03
CA VAL A 619 -22.49 5.44 12.01
C VAL A 619 -22.86 6.34 13.17
N ILE A 620 -21.99 6.44 14.18
CA ILE A 620 -22.36 7.04 15.47
C ILE A 620 -22.42 8.56 15.41
N GLN A 621 -21.52 9.19 14.70
CA GLN A 621 -21.47 10.65 14.59
C GLN A 621 -20.74 11.02 13.28
N LEU A 622 -21.51 11.20 12.21
CA LEU A 622 -20.97 11.49 10.88
C LEU A 622 -20.24 12.83 10.85
N ASP A 623 -20.70 13.82 11.61
CA ASP A 623 -20.11 15.15 11.69
C ASP A 623 -18.61 15.12 12.04
N LEU A 624 -18.18 14.18 12.89
CA LEU A 624 -16.77 14.04 13.24
C LEU A 624 -15.87 13.71 12.05
N LEU A 625 -16.41 12.95 11.10
CA LEU A 625 -15.67 12.63 9.86
C LEU A 625 -15.56 13.86 8.95
N LEU A 626 -16.65 14.63 8.84
CA LEU A 626 -16.69 15.84 8.01
C LEU A 626 -15.78 16.96 8.51
N THR A 627 -15.45 16.94 9.81
CA THR A 627 -14.58 17.96 10.44
C THR A 627 -13.11 17.57 10.51
N LEU A 628 -12.72 16.47 9.86
CA LEU A 628 -11.31 16.13 9.74
C LEU A 628 -10.54 17.23 9.00
N PRO A 629 -9.30 17.51 9.41
CA PRO A 629 -8.46 18.51 8.73
C PRO A 629 -7.91 17.99 7.40
N ASP A 630 -8.81 17.67 6.50
CA ASP A 630 -8.52 17.04 5.21
C ASP A 630 -9.55 17.53 4.18
N HIS A 631 -9.08 18.08 3.07
CA HIS A 631 -9.93 18.56 1.99
C HIS A 631 -10.77 17.44 1.32
N ARG A 632 -10.46 16.17 1.60
CA ARG A 632 -11.20 14.98 1.13
C ARG A 632 -12.17 14.43 2.18
N ALA A 633 -12.43 15.14 3.27
CA ALA A 633 -13.28 14.64 4.38
C ALA A 633 -14.70 14.29 3.91
N ALA A 634 -15.34 15.17 3.14
CA ALA A 634 -16.66 14.96 2.58
C ALA A 634 -16.69 13.79 1.58
N GLU A 635 -15.72 13.71 0.69
CA GLU A 635 -15.56 12.59 -0.26
C GLU A 635 -15.37 11.24 0.45
N ARG A 636 -14.57 11.22 1.52
CA ARG A 636 -14.39 10.01 2.34
C ARG A 636 -15.68 9.61 3.08
N ALA A 637 -16.45 10.60 3.56
CA ALA A 637 -17.72 10.34 4.21
C ALA A 637 -18.73 9.74 3.22
N TYR A 638 -18.88 10.34 2.05
CA TYR A 638 -19.76 9.83 0.99
C TYR A 638 -19.37 8.39 0.59
N ARG A 639 -18.09 8.13 0.33
CA ARG A 639 -17.58 6.81 -0.01
C ARG A 639 -17.81 5.78 1.10
N MET A 640 -17.55 6.14 2.36
CA MET A 640 -17.82 5.26 3.51
C MET A 640 -19.28 4.85 3.57
N LEU A 641 -20.18 5.79 3.43
CA LEU A 641 -21.63 5.53 3.45
C LEU A 641 -22.05 4.63 2.29
N THR A 642 -21.55 4.91 1.08
CA THR A 642 -21.79 4.10 -0.12
C THR A 642 -21.22 2.68 0.05
N THR A 643 -19.99 2.54 0.53
CA THR A 643 -19.38 1.22 0.79
C THR A 643 -20.22 0.45 1.83
N CYS A 644 -20.64 1.08 2.93
CA CYS A 644 -21.49 0.42 3.91
C CYS A 644 -22.84 -0.02 3.34
N ARG A 645 -23.47 0.78 2.47
CA ARG A 645 -24.73 0.43 1.81
C ARG A 645 -24.56 -0.73 0.84
N ASP A 646 -23.53 -0.66 -0.02
CA ASP A 646 -23.40 -1.59 -1.16
C ASP A 646 -22.82 -2.95 -0.73
N GLU A 647 -21.97 -2.99 0.29
CA GLU A 647 -21.30 -4.20 0.77
C GLU A 647 -22.01 -4.88 1.94
N LEU A 648 -22.97 -4.22 2.57
CA LEU A 648 -23.75 -4.85 3.62
C LEU A 648 -24.62 -5.97 3.00
N ARG A 649 -24.80 -7.04 3.76
CA ARG A 649 -25.61 -8.18 3.31
C ARG A 649 -27.07 -7.75 3.02
N ASP A 650 -27.74 -8.49 2.15
CA ASP A 650 -29.14 -8.24 1.82
C ASP A 650 -30.04 -8.37 3.08
N GLY A 651 -30.98 -7.45 3.23
CA GLY A 651 -31.80 -7.29 4.43
C GLY A 651 -31.07 -6.62 5.60
N GLY A 652 -29.84 -6.14 5.41
CA GLY A 652 -29.09 -5.39 6.40
C GLY A 652 -29.65 -4.01 6.68
N ARG A 653 -29.19 -3.40 7.77
CA ARG A 653 -29.64 -2.07 8.21
C ARG A 653 -28.44 -1.13 8.38
N LEU A 654 -28.50 0.03 7.73
CA LEU A 654 -27.54 1.13 7.90
C LEU A 654 -28.21 2.30 8.63
N ILE A 655 -27.71 2.63 9.83
CA ILE A 655 -28.22 3.73 10.64
C ILE A 655 -27.15 4.80 10.76
N ILE A 656 -27.49 6.03 10.40
CA ILE A 656 -26.57 7.18 10.40
C ILE A 656 -27.08 8.21 11.41
N GLN A 657 -26.27 8.46 12.43
CA GLN A 657 -26.49 9.54 13.39
C GLN A 657 -25.66 10.78 13.01
N TYR A 658 -26.29 11.95 13.07
CA TYR A 658 -25.65 13.24 12.82
C TYR A 658 -26.26 14.34 13.70
N PHE A 659 -25.51 15.40 13.96
CA PHE A 659 -26.01 16.60 14.62
C PHE A 659 -26.46 17.65 13.63
N SER A 660 -25.65 17.92 12.63
CA SER A 660 -25.95 18.90 11.58
C SER A 660 -26.17 18.21 10.24
N LYS A 661 -27.23 18.63 9.54
CA LYS A 661 -27.48 18.19 8.18
C LYS A 661 -26.38 18.74 7.26
N SER A 662 -25.87 17.93 6.37
CA SER A 662 -24.79 18.32 5.45
C SER A 662 -25.13 17.93 4.02
N PRO A 663 -24.59 18.63 3.00
CA PRO A 663 -24.79 18.28 1.60
C PRO A 663 -24.41 16.81 1.28
N VAL A 664 -23.43 16.26 2.01
CA VAL A 664 -23.01 14.85 1.88
C VAL A 664 -24.15 13.90 2.23
N ILE A 665 -24.87 14.18 3.34
CA ILE A 665 -26.00 13.34 3.78
C ILE A 665 -27.15 13.45 2.76
N ASP A 666 -27.47 14.66 2.33
CA ASP A 666 -28.56 14.90 1.39
C ASP A 666 -28.30 14.17 0.05
N ALA A 667 -27.15 14.39 -0.54
CA ALA A 667 -26.78 13.74 -1.79
C ALA A 667 -26.72 12.19 -1.67
N PHE A 668 -26.27 11.68 -0.51
CA PHE A 668 -26.26 10.23 -0.26
C PHE A 668 -27.66 9.65 -0.14
N LEU A 669 -28.61 10.35 0.52
CA LEU A 669 -29.99 9.91 0.69
C LEU A 669 -30.79 9.99 -0.61
N GLU A 670 -30.53 10.99 -1.43
CA GLU A 670 -31.12 11.19 -2.75
C GLU A 670 -30.46 10.32 -3.84
N ASP A 671 -29.36 9.62 -3.47
CA ASP A 671 -28.55 8.82 -4.37
C ASP A 671 -28.00 9.64 -5.55
N ASP A 672 -27.71 10.90 -5.33
CA ASP A 672 -27.26 11.87 -6.32
C ASP A 672 -25.77 12.17 -6.17
N TYR A 673 -24.95 11.27 -6.71
CA TYR A 673 -23.51 11.43 -6.75
C TYR A 673 -23.08 12.64 -7.58
N GLN A 674 -23.82 12.98 -8.62
CA GLN A 674 -23.50 14.11 -9.49
C GLN A 674 -23.60 15.44 -8.73
N THR A 675 -24.71 15.67 -8.02
CA THR A 675 -24.89 16.86 -7.15
C THR A 675 -23.81 16.93 -6.06
N PHE A 676 -23.44 15.79 -5.47
CA PHE A 676 -22.32 15.74 -4.52
C PHE A 676 -21.02 16.25 -5.14
N ILE A 677 -20.64 15.77 -6.33
CA ILE A 677 -19.42 16.17 -7.03
C ILE A 677 -19.43 17.66 -7.42
N GLU A 678 -20.57 18.15 -7.89
CA GLU A 678 -20.72 19.58 -8.25
C GLU A 678 -20.52 20.48 -7.04
N HIS A 679 -21.13 20.14 -5.91
CA HIS A 679 -20.96 20.87 -4.65
C HIS A 679 -19.49 20.86 -4.17
N GLU A 680 -18.86 19.68 -4.15
CA GLU A 680 -17.45 19.53 -3.75
C GLU A 680 -16.51 20.31 -4.68
N MET A 681 -16.75 20.30 -5.98
CA MET A 681 -15.96 21.09 -6.93
C MET A 681 -16.05 22.59 -6.69
N GLU A 682 -17.24 23.09 -6.43
CA GLU A 682 -17.47 24.51 -6.14
C GLU A 682 -16.75 24.92 -4.84
N GLU A 683 -16.91 24.14 -3.76
CA GLU A 683 -16.24 24.43 -2.48
C GLU A 683 -14.70 24.39 -2.62
N ARG A 684 -14.14 23.37 -3.28
CA ARG A 684 -12.71 23.25 -3.51
C ARG A 684 -12.16 24.33 -4.44
N HIS A 685 -12.96 24.81 -5.39
CA HIS A 685 -12.61 25.95 -6.23
C HIS A 685 -12.50 27.24 -5.41
N GLN A 686 -13.47 27.52 -4.55
CA GLN A 686 -13.49 28.70 -3.68
C GLN A 686 -12.33 28.70 -2.67
N LEU A 687 -11.98 27.52 -2.13
CA LEU A 687 -10.94 27.34 -1.13
C LEU A 687 -9.55 27.08 -1.74
N LEU A 688 -9.42 27.02 -3.06
CA LEU A 688 -8.20 26.69 -3.77
C LEU A 688 -7.61 25.34 -3.33
N PHE A 689 -8.45 24.29 -3.24
CA PHE A 689 -8.02 22.92 -3.01
C PHE A 689 -7.93 22.11 -4.34
N PRO A 690 -7.25 20.94 -4.35
CA PRO A 690 -7.26 20.06 -5.51
C PRO A 690 -8.71 19.69 -5.94
N PRO A 691 -9.00 19.73 -7.23
CA PRO A 691 -8.14 19.74 -8.42
C PRO A 691 -7.78 21.14 -8.97
N PHE A 692 -8.03 22.21 -8.24
CA PHE A 692 -7.79 23.59 -8.68
C PHE A 692 -6.40 24.11 -8.29
N CYS A 693 -5.74 23.45 -7.38
CA CYS A 693 -4.34 23.65 -7.06
C CYS A 693 -3.62 22.31 -6.91
N ARG A 694 -2.33 22.35 -6.57
CA ARG A 694 -1.52 21.21 -6.12
C ARG A 694 -1.11 21.45 -4.67
N ILE A 695 -1.11 20.41 -3.86
CA ILE A 695 -0.65 20.49 -2.48
C ILE A 695 0.74 19.87 -2.37
N THR A 696 1.63 20.54 -1.64
CA THR A 696 2.91 19.95 -1.25
C THR A 696 3.17 20.31 0.20
N ASP A 697 3.31 19.31 1.03
CA ASP A 697 3.70 19.48 2.43
C ASP A 697 5.22 19.36 2.56
N LEU A 698 5.83 20.38 3.15
CA LEU A 698 7.20 20.32 3.65
C LEU A 698 7.15 19.93 5.12
N VAL A 699 7.62 18.74 5.44
CA VAL A 699 7.68 18.24 6.81
C VAL A 699 9.10 18.40 7.35
N LEU A 700 9.18 18.98 8.56
CA LEU A 700 10.42 19.24 9.29
C LEU A 700 10.36 18.48 10.63
N GLU A 701 11.34 17.60 10.88
CA GLU A 701 11.36 16.72 12.06
C GLU A 701 12.68 16.85 12.82
N GLY A 702 12.61 16.75 14.16
CA GLY A 702 13.81 16.71 14.99
C GLY A 702 13.52 16.47 16.47
N LYS A 703 14.56 16.37 17.27
CA LYS A 703 14.47 16.01 18.70
C LYS A 703 14.02 17.15 19.63
N SER A 704 14.19 18.39 19.23
CA SER A 704 13.87 19.58 20.06
C SER A 704 12.70 20.35 19.48
N GLN A 705 11.51 20.23 20.12
CA GLN A 705 10.31 20.93 19.69
C GLN A 705 10.50 22.43 19.52
N PRO A 706 11.11 23.20 20.49
CA PRO A 706 11.27 24.64 20.33
C PRO A 706 12.17 25.03 19.17
N LEU A 707 13.24 24.25 18.90
CA LEU A 707 14.15 24.55 17.79
C LEU A 707 13.48 24.28 16.43
N ILE A 708 12.76 23.17 16.32
CA ILE A 708 12.07 22.82 15.08
C ILE A 708 10.92 23.79 14.78
N SER A 709 10.13 24.17 15.81
CA SER A 709 9.06 25.15 15.66
C SER A 709 9.60 26.49 15.12
N ARG A 710 10.63 27.07 15.77
CA ARG A 710 11.24 28.34 15.32
C ARG A 710 11.82 28.23 13.91
N PHE A 711 12.41 27.07 13.58
CA PHE A 711 12.93 26.84 12.24
C PHE A 711 11.80 26.74 11.21
N ALA A 712 10.71 26.07 11.52
CA ALA A 712 9.53 25.97 10.67
C ALA A 712 8.85 27.32 10.45
N ASP A 713 8.73 28.16 11.50
CA ASP A 713 8.22 29.54 11.39
C ASP A 713 9.06 30.37 10.43
N ARG A 714 10.41 30.29 10.56
CA ARG A 714 11.34 30.97 9.65
C ARG A 714 11.19 30.48 8.21
N VAL A 715 11.13 29.16 7.99
CA VAL A 715 10.98 28.55 6.66
C VAL A 715 9.67 29.00 6.02
N ALA A 716 8.56 28.97 6.76
CA ALA A 716 7.26 29.42 6.25
C ALA A 716 7.27 30.89 5.87
N GLY A 717 7.84 31.78 6.72
CA GLY A 717 7.96 33.17 6.43
C GLY A 717 8.84 33.48 5.21
N GLU A 718 9.99 32.84 5.08
CA GLU A 718 10.87 33.02 3.91
C GLU A 718 10.22 32.47 2.62
N LEU A 719 9.54 31.30 2.67
CA LEU A 719 8.82 30.78 1.51
C LEU A 719 7.69 31.71 1.08
N SER A 720 6.92 32.26 2.01
CA SER A 720 5.87 33.24 1.70
C SER A 720 6.43 34.50 1.00
N ARG A 721 7.61 34.96 1.41
CA ARG A 721 8.28 36.10 0.80
C ARG A 721 8.83 35.80 -0.60
N LEU A 722 9.43 34.61 -0.78
CA LEU A 722 10.10 34.22 -2.02
C LEU A 722 9.15 33.69 -3.09
N LEU A 723 7.99 33.20 -2.70
CA LEU A 723 6.99 32.57 -3.57
C LEU A 723 5.63 33.25 -3.44
N PRO A 724 5.49 34.51 -3.85
CA PRO A 724 4.25 35.28 -3.66
C PRO A 724 3.04 34.68 -4.42
N ALA A 725 3.27 33.87 -5.45
CA ALA A 725 2.21 33.19 -6.20
C ALA A 725 1.74 31.87 -5.52
N VAL A 726 2.42 31.42 -4.46
CA VAL A 726 2.10 30.17 -3.74
C VAL A 726 1.59 30.53 -2.35
N GLN A 727 0.43 30.02 -1.99
CA GLN A 727 -0.10 30.20 -0.64
C GLN A 727 0.61 29.26 0.33
N ILE A 728 1.20 29.81 1.37
CA ILE A 728 1.91 29.05 2.42
C ILE A 728 1.04 28.99 3.67
N LEU A 729 0.72 27.79 4.12
CA LEU A 729 -0.07 27.54 5.32
C LEU A 729 0.81 26.87 6.40
N GLY A 730 0.54 27.19 7.66
CA GLY A 730 1.31 26.64 8.78
C GLY A 730 2.40 27.59 9.27
N PRO A 731 3.40 27.09 10.03
CA PRO A 731 3.61 25.66 10.35
C PRO A 731 2.56 25.09 11.33
N THR A 732 2.19 23.83 11.11
CA THR A 732 1.30 23.09 12.00
C THR A 732 2.03 21.92 12.66
N PRO A 733 1.87 21.68 13.99
CA PRO A 733 2.51 20.56 14.63
C PRO A 733 1.91 19.23 14.16
N LEU A 734 2.78 18.25 13.90
CA LEU A 734 2.35 16.86 13.64
C LEU A 734 2.14 16.09 14.94
N PRO A 735 1.31 15.05 14.95
CA PRO A 735 1.21 14.13 16.08
C PRO A 735 2.58 13.54 16.41
N VAL A 736 2.91 13.47 17.71
CA VAL A 736 4.21 12.91 18.15
C VAL A 736 4.29 11.44 17.74
N SER A 737 5.35 11.09 17.00
CA SER A 737 5.57 9.71 16.56
C SER A 737 5.78 8.77 17.75
N LYS A 738 5.06 7.64 17.80
CA LYS A 738 5.24 6.59 18.82
C LYS A 738 6.62 5.89 18.74
N ARG A 739 7.40 6.11 17.67
CA ARG A 739 8.70 5.45 17.42
C ARG A 739 9.94 6.23 17.86
N GLY A 740 9.79 7.26 18.66
CA GLY A 740 10.91 8.04 19.17
C GLY A 740 10.47 9.48 19.46
N ALA A 741 11.11 10.14 20.40
CA ALA A 741 10.82 11.52 20.78
C ALA A 741 11.24 12.51 19.68
N SER A 742 10.68 12.40 18.47
CA SER A 742 10.83 13.39 17.41
C SER A 742 9.55 14.22 17.30
N PHE A 743 9.74 15.53 17.21
CA PHE A 743 8.68 16.51 16.98
C PHE A 743 8.69 16.90 15.52
N GLY A 744 7.52 16.91 14.89
CA GLY A 744 7.34 17.27 13.48
C GLY A 744 6.49 18.53 13.34
N PHE A 745 6.81 19.34 12.34
CA PHE A 745 6.02 20.48 11.88
C PHE A 745 5.83 20.39 10.38
N ARG A 746 4.64 20.73 9.92
CA ARG A 746 4.25 20.73 8.53
C ARG A 746 4.03 22.17 8.04
N VAL A 747 4.64 22.50 6.92
CA VAL A 747 4.38 23.73 6.15
C VAL A 747 3.72 23.29 4.85
N THR A 748 2.48 23.70 4.62
CA THR A 748 1.69 23.30 3.44
C THR A 748 1.75 24.37 2.38
N LEU A 749 2.09 24.00 1.14
CA LEU A 749 2.15 24.85 -0.03
C LEU A 749 0.94 24.54 -0.92
N LEU A 750 0.04 25.51 -1.12
CA LEU A 750 -1.01 25.46 -2.12
C LEU A 750 -0.49 26.15 -3.39
N ILE A 751 -0.23 25.33 -4.41
CA ILE A 751 0.47 25.75 -5.62
C ILE A 751 -0.54 25.85 -6.76
N PRO A 752 -0.82 27.06 -7.29
CA PRO A 752 -1.69 27.24 -8.45
C PRO A 752 -1.24 26.42 -9.66
N LEU A 753 -2.18 26.03 -10.52
CA LEU A 753 -1.89 25.14 -11.64
C LEU A 753 -1.00 25.76 -12.72
N ASP A 754 -1.02 27.07 -12.86
CA ASP A 754 -0.21 27.87 -13.79
C ASP A 754 1.26 28.00 -13.36
N VAL A 755 1.57 27.75 -12.08
CA VAL A 755 2.96 27.76 -11.60
C VAL A 755 3.71 26.54 -12.14
N ALA A 756 4.80 26.79 -12.87
CA ALA A 756 5.62 25.74 -13.48
C ALA A 756 6.26 24.82 -12.42
N ARG A 757 6.03 23.50 -12.54
CA ARG A 757 6.47 22.50 -11.54
C ARG A 757 7.99 22.38 -11.43
N SER A 758 8.68 22.27 -12.56
CA SER A 758 10.11 21.93 -12.55
C SER A 758 10.98 23.04 -11.92
N PRO A 759 10.80 24.32 -12.28
CA PRO A 759 11.54 25.42 -11.62
C PRO A 759 11.25 25.51 -10.11
N LEU A 760 9.96 25.42 -9.75
CA LEU A 760 9.55 25.47 -8.33
C LEU A 760 10.18 24.36 -7.50
N ARG A 761 10.15 23.12 -8.02
CA ARG A 761 10.77 21.97 -7.37
C ARG A 761 12.27 22.18 -7.15
N THR A 762 13.00 22.57 -8.19
CA THR A 762 14.44 22.80 -8.11
C THR A 762 14.75 23.89 -7.09
N PHE A 763 13.96 24.96 -7.09
CA PHE A 763 14.06 26.04 -6.11
C PHE A 763 13.83 25.52 -4.67
N LEU A 764 12.74 24.78 -4.44
CA LEU A 764 12.42 24.25 -3.11
C LEU A 764 13.51 23.30 -2.61
N GLN A 765 13.95 22.35 -3.44
CA GLN A 765 14.98 21.38 -3.05
C GLN A 765 16.31 22.07 -2.71
N SER A 766 16.81 22.99 -3.54
CA SER A 766 18.07 23.66 -3.31
C SER A 766 18.01 24.64 -2.12
N THR A 767 16.93 25.40 -2.02
CA THR A 767 16.76 26.44 -0.99
C THR A 767 16.58 25.82 0.40
N VAL A 768 15.65 24.86 0.55
CA VAL A 768 15.42 24.20 1.84
C VAL A 768 16.63 23.39 2.27
N ALA A 769 17.29 22.66 1.35
CA ALA A 769 18.53 21.97 1.66
C ALA A 769 19.62 22.94 2.17
N GLY A 770 19.74 24.12 1.56
CA GLY A 770 20.65 25.17 2.02
C GLY A 770 20.32 25.65 3.43
N TRP A 771 19.06 25.93 3.71
CA TRP A 771 18.62 26.35 5.05
C TRP A 771 18.81 25.27 6.12
N VAL A 772 18.56 24.01 5.78
CA VAL A 772 18.80 22.88 6.70
C VAL A 772 20.28 22.75 7.03
N LYS A 773 21.16 22.82 6.03
CA LYS A 773 22.63 22.77 6.22
C LYS A 773 23.14 23.91 7.10
N THR A 774 22.59 25.12 6.98
CA THR A 774 23.00 26.31 7.73
C THR A 774 22.26 26.47 9.06
N SER A 775 21.28 25.62 9.38
CA SER A 775 20.47 25.72 10.61
C SER A 775 21.23 25.46 11.90
N GLY A 776 22.34 24.73 11.86
CA GLY A 776 23.06 24.25 13.04
C GLY A 776 22.33 23.17 13.85
N ILE A 777 21.16 22.67 13.39
CA ILE A 777 20.35 21.67 14.08
C ILE A 777 20.78 20.28 13.63
N THR A 778 21.57 19.57 14.38
CA THR A 778 22.19 18.27 14.03
C THR A 778 21.21 17.14 13.78
N SER A 779 20.00 17.19 14.39
CA SER A 779 18.98 16.15 14.27
C SER A 779 17.84 16.49 13.31
N LEU A 780 17.97 17.62 12.58
CA LEU A 780 16.92 18.08 11.65
C LEU A 780 16.86 17.17 10.42
N ARG A 781 15.68 16.69 10.15
CA ARG A 781 15.31 15.95 8.93
C ARG A 781 14.20 16.70 8.24
N TYR A 782 14.12 16.57 6.93
CA TYR A 782 13.01 17.11 6.15
C TYR A 782 12.67 16.17 4.99
N TYR A 783 11.44 16.26 4.56
CA TYR A 783 10.96 15.62 3.35
C TYR A 783 9.76 16.36 2.78
N TYR A 784 9.48 16.08 1.54
CA TYR A 784 8.28 16.55 0.86
C TYR A 784 7.25 15.43 0.79
N ASP A 785 5.99 15.80 1.00
CA ASP A 785 4.83 14.95 0.75
C ASP A 785 3.96 15.67 -0.30
N VAL A 786 3.93 15.11 -1.50
CA VAL A 786 3.27 15.73 -2.66
C VAL A 786 1.91 15.09 -2.85
N ASP A 787 0.87 15.90 -2.98
CA ASP A 787 -0.54 15.51 -3.06
C ASP A 787 -0.90 14.54 -1.90
N PRO A 788 -0.75 14.98 -0.64
CA PRO A 788 -0.84 14.15 0.57
C PRO A 788 -2.24 13.57 0.82
#